data_16cfec65d4e8ae187e9c68b0468e5e5f
#
_entry.id   16cfec65d4e8ae187e9c68b0468e5e5f
#
_cell.length_a   1.000
_cell.length_b   1.000
_cell.length_c   1.000
_cell.angle_alpha   90.00
_cell.angle_beta   90.00
_cell.angle_gamma   90.00
#
_symmetry.space_group_name_H-M   'P 1'
#
loop_
_entity.id
_entity.type
_entity.pdbx_description
1 polymer ?
#
loop_
_entity_poly.entity_id
_entity_poly.type
_entity_poly.pdbx_seq_one_letter_code
_entity_poly.pdbx_strand_id
1 'polypeptide(L)'
;MKKLLLSLFFLVQIICANAKDHEDIVTENLNSGGFTLISQSKPVSVIVADNDKKGVLIAVQNLQKDFERVCGKQAQLFNSPTSDTKQCIIVGSLESPYVKQLIKAKQLDEKELKGKVEKYIMTVVSNPLPGVDEALVIAGSDMRGTIYGVYELSEQIGVSPWYDWMDVPVVKHQNLAIKRGSYTAGEPAVRYRGLFLNDEAPCLTTWVKNTFGTEYGGHEFYARVFELILRLRGNYLWPAMWGWSFYADDPLNSPTASDMGVIMGTSHHEPMARNHQEWARHRKEYGEWNYVTNQKVIDEFFREGVRRSKDNEDIITIGMRGDGDTAMGAKEGHDDEFVPNDDETIKLLEKIIKNQRDIIAKETGRPAKERQQLWALYKEVQRYYDKGLKVPDDVIILFSDDNWGDIRRLPSPEELKHKGGFGMYYHVDYVGAPRNSKWLNVTPIQHIWDQLTLTYQYGVDKLWVLNVGDLKPMEYPITFFMDFAWNPKRYDASNLLEHPRKFCAQQFGESQADEAARILNLYSQYAGRVTAEMLDASTYNIETGEFKQVCDEFVRLEADALRQYLSLPENARDAYRQLLLFPIQALANIYDMYYAQAMNHKLYAEGNPEANVWADRVEKCFERDSILCRGYNKEIAGGKWDGMMIQKHIGYTEWNDSFPKDTCPKVMRIEDAEDKVGGYVFKPSAGFVTMDAEHYFTVKNPQDAQWTLIPYMGRTRSGISIQPYSANVAGSSVTYCFDLPEGVDEVEVRVITASTLAFQRKEGHRYTVGLEGKEAVEVNFNGELNEEPENVYRIMYPTVARRVIEKTVKLKIEKAGTQSLVISPLDPGVVLQKIVVDFGGYQPSYLFGKESDCKR
;
A
#
# COMPACT_ATOMS: atom_id res chain seq x y z
N MET A 1 32.95 41.71 -35.98
CA MET A 1 32.52 40.33 -35.83
C MET A 1 32.41 39.84 -34.37
N LYS A 2 33.09 40.41 -33.37
CA LYS A 2 32.94 39.99 -31.94
C LYS A 2 31.78 40.60 -31.16
N LYS A 3 31.10 41.63 -31.70
CA LYS A 3 29.91 42.26 -31.07
C LYS A 3 28.57 41.70 -31.57
N LEU A 4 28.57 40.89 -32.62
CA LEU A 4 27.36 40.23 -33.13
C LEU A 4 27.14 38.86 -32.50
N LEU A 5 28.17 38.23 -31.93
CA LEU A 5 28.06 36.94 -31.24
C LEU A 5 27.58 37.04 -29.77
N LEU A 6 27.70 38.22 -29.14
CA LEU A 6 27.20 38.41 -27.76
C LEU A 6 25.69 38.70 -27.71
N SER A 7 25.09 39.20 -28.82
CA SER A 7 23.65 39.44 -28.91
C SER A 7 22.83 38.20 -29.25
N LEU A 8 23.46 37.18 -29.87
CA LEU A 8 22.76 35.91 -30.12
C LEU A 8 22.77 34.94 -28.89
N PHE A 9 23.68 35.16 -27.94
CA PHE A 9 23.69 34.35 -26.70
C PHE A 9 22.68 34.83 -25.65
N PHE A 10 22.17 36.07 -25.75
CA PHE A 10 21.13 36.60 -24.87
C PHE A 10 19.69 36.39 -25.40
N LEU A 11 19.51 35.92 -26.65
CA LEU A 11 18.18 35.70 -27.22
C LEU A 11 17.76 34.23 -27.24
N VAL A 12 18.62 33.31 -26.75
CA VAL A 12 18.29 31.88 -26.65
C VAL A 12 17.94 31.45 -25.18
N GLN A 13 17.99 32.39 -24.23
CA GLN A 13 17.59 32.13 -22.83
C GLN A 13 16.14 32.56 -22.49
N ILE A 14 15.32 32.89 -23.45
CA ILE A 14 13.91 33.31 -23.21
C ILE A 14 12.92 32.39 -23.95
N ILE A 15 13.22 31.12 -24.11
CA ILE A 15 12.19 30.12 -24.47
C ILE A 15 12.54 28.79 -23.76
N CYS A 16 12.42 28.81 -22.48
CA CYS A 16 12.10 27.69 -21.61
C CYS A 16 11.60 28.29 -20.27
N ALA A 17 10.44 28.97 -20.34
CA ALA A 17 9.61 29.05 -19.14
C ALA A 17 9.05 27.64 -18.95
N ASN A 18 9.88 26.74 -18.44
CA ASN A 18 9.41 25.52 -17.86
C ASN A 18 8.38 25.91 -16.79
N ALA A 19 7.20 25.32 -16.85
CA ALA A 19 6.28 25.32 -15.74
C ALA A 19 7.10 24.88 -14.51
N LYS A 20 7.45 25.86 -13.66
CA LYS A 20 8.16 25.59 -12.42
C LYS A 20 7.16 24.84 -11.56
N ASP A 21 7.49 23.59 -11.31
CA ASP A 21 6.84 22.80 -10.30
C ASP A 21 6.68 23.59 -9.00
N HIS A 22 5.55 23.32 -8.28
CA HIS A 22 5.23 23.75 -6.92
C HIS A 22 6.47 24.13 -6.06
N GLU A 23 7.16 25.22 -6.43
CA GLU A 23 8.03 25.91 -5.48
C GLU A 23 7.10 26.57 -4.49
N ASP A 24 7.44 26.54 -3.20
CA ASP A 24 6.72 27.29 -2.19
C ASP A 24 6.60 28.75 -2.63
N ILE A 25 5.44 29.11 -3.17
CA ILE A 25 5.15 30.48 -3.61
C ILE A 25 4.73 31.36 -2.46
N VAL A 26 4.59 30.77 -1.25
CA VAL A 26 4.22 31.45 -0.01
C VAL A 26 5.42 31.69 0.91
N THR A 27 5.27 32.58 1.88
CA THR A 27 6.27 32.89 2.90
C THR A 27 5.59 33.44 4.14
N GLU A 28 6.10 33.10 5.33
CA GLU A 28 5.64 33.72 6.61
C GLU A 28 6.19 35.14 6.81
N ASN A 29 7.21 35.54 6.05
CA ASN A 29 7.81 36.86 6.14
C ASN A 29 6.98 37.93 5.38
N LEU A 30 6.11 38.64 6.07
CA LEU A 30 5.29 39.72 5.51
C LEU A 30 6.13 40.89 4.93
N ASN A 31 7.37 41.07 5.37
CA ASN A 31 8.28 42.13 4.88
C ASN A 31 9.01 41.75 3.57
N SER A 32 8.72 40.58 3.01
CA SER A 32 9.32 40.10 1.75
C SER A 32 8.88 40.88 0.49
N GLY A 33 7.93 41.82 0.63
CA GLY A 33 7.32 42.54 -0.49
C GLY A 33 6.27 41.72 -1.25
N GLY A 34 5.86 40.57 -0.75
CA GLY A 34 4.77 39.74 -1.26
C GLY A 34 3.38 40.33 -1.00
N PHE A 35 2.35 39.68 -1.55
CA PHE A 35 0.94 40.01 -1.26
C PHE A 35 0.51 39.28 0.02
N THR A 36 -0.04 39.98 0.99
CA THR A 36 -0.45 39.43 2.28
C THR A 36 -1.72 38.59 2.13
N LEU A 37 -1.65 37.31 2.50
CA LEU A 37 -2.80 36.40 2.55
C LEU A 37 -3.40 36.32 3.96
N ILE A 38 -2.54 36.26 4.98
CA ILE A 38 -2.91 36.18 6.40
C ILE A 38 -2.03 37.15 7.19
N SER A 39 -2.61 37.98 8.05
CA SER A 39 -1.90 38.83 8.99
C SER A 39 -2.55 38.74 10.39
N GLN A 40 -1.76 38.38 11.41
CA GLN A 40 -2.21 38.20 12.78
C GLN A 40 -3.46 37.28 12.87
N SER A 41 -3.40 36.15 12.20
CA SER A 41 -4.49 35.17 12.07
C SER A 41 -5.78 35.74 11.47
N LYS A 42 -5.69 36.81 10.66
CA LYS A 42 -6.81 37.36 9.92
C LYS A 42 -6.55 37.18 8.43
N PRO A 43 -7.36 36.38 7.72
CA PRO A 43 -7.21 36.18 6.29
C PRO A 43 -7.72 37.36 5.50
N VAL A 44 -7.17 37.56 4.31
CA VAL A 44 -7.67 38.54 3.33
C VAL A 44 -9.05 38.10 2.82
N SER A 45 -9.89 39.09 2.43
CA SER A 45 -11.21 38.78 1.86
C SER A 45 -11.12 38.22 0.45
N VAL A 46 -12.14 37.48 0.04
CA VAL A 46 -12.27 36.89 -1.32
C VAL A 46 -13.46 37.54 -2.04
N ILE A 47 -13.25 37.90 -3.28
CA ILE A 47 -14.28 38.42 -4.19
C ILE A 47 -14.48 37.43 -5.33
N VAL A 48 -15.73 37.03 -5.54
CA VAL A 48 -16.19 36.20 -6.66
C VAL A 48 -17.56 36.68 -7.12
N ALA A 49 -17.79 36.74 -8.43
CA ALA A 49 -19.09 37.14 -8.94
C ALA A 49 -20.12 36.05 -8.65
N ASP A 50 -21.31 36.44 -8.18
CA ASP A 50 -22.41 35.53 -7.82
C ASP A 50 -22.99 34.78 -9.04
N ASN A 51 -22.75 35.26 -10.25
CA ASN A 51 -23.13 34.63 -11.51
C ASN A 51 -22.01 33.81 -12.19
N ASP A 52 -20.88 33.55 -11.51
CA ASP A 52 -19.88 32.63 -12.02
C ASP A 52 -20.39 31.17 -11.94
N LYS A 53 -19.64 30.23 -12.50
CA LYS A 53 -20.02 28.81 -12.53
C LYS A 53 -20.14 28.26 -11.10
N LYS A 54 -21.14 27.42 -10.83
CA LYS A 54 -21.39 26.87 -9.49
C LYS A 54 -20.15 26.18 -8.89
N GLY A 55 -19.39 25.43 -9.69
CA GLY A 55 -18.16 24.78 -9.22
C GLY A 55 -17.11 25.76 -8.71
N VAL A 56 -17.00 26.95 -9.33
CA VAL A 56 -16.13 28.03 -8.85
C VAL A 56 -16.61 28.55 -7.50
N LEU A 57 -17.91 28.77 -7.34
CA LEU A 57 -18.48 29.24 -6.07
C LEU A 57 -18.26 28.22 -4.94
N ILE A 58 -18.44 26.92 -5.22
CA ILE A 58 -18.18 25.84 -4.26
C ILE A 58 -16.69 25.80 -3.89
N ALA A 59 -15.79 25.88 -4.86
CA ALA A 59 -14.34 25.91 -4.58
C ALA A 59 -13.93 27.09 -3.71
N VAL A 60 -14.51 28.28 -3.96
CA VAL A 60 -14.27 29.47 -3.13
C VAL A 60 -14.82 29.30 -1.70
N GLN A 61 -15.96 28.65 -1.51
CA GLN A 61 -16.48 28.32 -0.17
C GLN A 61 -15.55 27.31 0.55
N ASN A 62 -14.96 26.37 -0.18
CA ASN A 62 -13.95 25.47 0.38
C ASN A 62 -12.68 26.25 0.76
N LEU A 63 -12.23 27.19 -0.05
CA LEU A 63 -11.11 28.07 0.30
C LEU A 63 -11.36 28.89 1.58
N GLN A 64 -12.60 29.36 1.81
CA GLN A 64 -12.95 29.99 3.10
C GLN A 64 -12.73 29.06 4.30
N LYS A 65 -13.17 27.80 4.18
CA LYS A 65 -12.96 26.77 5.21
C LYS A 65 -11.47 26.44 5.36
N ASP A 66 -10.71 26.46 4.24
CA ASP A 66 -9.28 26.20 4.25
C ASP A 66 -8.53 27.31 5.01
N PHE A 67 -8.90 28.57 4.82
CA PHE A 67 -8.37 29.67 5.65
C PHE A 67 -8.70 29.47 7.15
N GLU A 68 -9.93 29.03 7.47
CA GLU A 68 -10.28 28.72 8.87
C GLU A 68 -9.42 27.59 9.43
N ARG A 69 -9.18 26.52 8.64
CA ARG A 69 -8.26 25.43 9.02
C ARG A 69 -6.84 25.94 9.27
N VAL A 70 -6.36 26.88 8.45
CA VAL A 70 -4.98 27.41 8.54
C VAL A 70 -4.80 28.44 9.64
N CYS A 71 -5.69 29.40 9.79
CA CYS A 71 -5.51 30.52 10.73
C CYS A 71 -6.59 30.69 11.81
N GLY A 72 -7.58 29.78 11.86
CA GLY A 72 -8.67 29.79 12.84
C GLY A 72 -9.79 30.78 12.54
N LYS A 73 -9.79 31.43 11.38
CA LYS A 73 -10.84 32.37 10.94
C LYS A 73 -11.14 32.19 9.46
N GLN A 74 -12.43 32.24 9.12
CA GLN A 74 -12.87 32.22 7.72
C GLN A 74 -12.53 33.55 7.02
N ALA A 75 -12.14 33.46 5.75
CA ALA A 75 -12.05 34.62 4.89
C ALA A 75 -13.47 35.21 4.65
N GLN A 76 -13.60 36.52 4.66
CA GLN A 76 -14.85 37.14 4.27
C GLN A 76 -15.07 36.98 2.77
N LEU A 77 -16.27 36.59 2.38
CA LEU A 77 -16.63 36.37 0.97
C LEU A 77 -17.59 37.50 0.53
N PHE A 78 -17.26 38.15 -0.57
CA PHE A 78 -18.06 39.20 -1.18
C PHE A 78 -18.31 38.91 -2.66
N ASN A 79 -19.44 39.40 -3.15
CA ASN A 79 -19.72 39.42 -4.61
C ASN A 79 -19.27 40.72 -5.32
N SER A 80 -18.91 41.75 -4.55
CA SER A 80 -18.37 43.03 -5.04
C SER A 80 -17.50 43.70 -3.98
N PRO A 81 -16.55 44.58 -4.36
CA PRO A 81 -15.74 45.35 -3.42
C PRO A 81 -16.61 46.18 -2.48
N THR A 82 -16.20 46.27 -1.23
CA THR A 82 -16.78 47.18 -0.21
C THR A 82 -15.83 48.38 -0.02
N SER A 83 -16.29 49.45 0.67
CA SER A 83 -15.46 50.62 1.00
C SER A 83 -14.16 50.29 1.72
N ASP A 84 -14.15 49.17 2.48
CA ASP A 84 -13.04 48.75 3.35
C ASP A 84 -12.14 47.69 2.70
N THR A 85 -12.50 47.25 1.47
CA THR A 85 -11.74 46.20 0.75
C THR A 85 -10.52 46.79 0.03
N LYS A 86 -9.42 46.99 0.76
CA LYS A 86 -8.16 47.50 0.17
C LYS A 86 -7.30 46.41 -0.46
N GLN A 87 -7.28 45.25 0.11
CA GLN A 87 -6.65 44.04 -0.44
C GLN A 87 -7.63 42.88 -0.44
N CYS A 88 -7.62 42.06 -1.50
CA CYS A 88 -8.50 40.89 -1.62
C CYS A 88 -7.92 39.83 -2.58
N ILE A 89 -8.49 38.64 -2.56
CA ILE A 89 -8.33 37.66 -3.62
C ILE A 89 -9.51 37.83 -4.58
N ILE A 90 -9.26 37.92 -5.88
CA ILE A 90 -10.30 37.94 -6.91
C ILE A 90 -10.26 36.59 -7.64
N VAL A 91 -11.38 35.89 -7.65
CA VAL A 91 -11.52 34.60 -8.32
C VAL A 91 -12.54 34.69 -9.44
N GLY A 92 -12.22 34.11 -10.61
CA GLY A 92 -13.18 34.03 -11.69
C GLY A 92 -12.68 33.29 -12.92
N SER A 93 -13.64 32.74 -13.70
CA SER A 93 -13.39 32.23 -15.04
C SER A 93 -13.27 33.33 -16.07
N LEU A 94 -12.89 33.02 -17.31
CA LEU A 94 -12.95 33.99 -18.45
C LEU A 94 -14.34 34.61 -18.65
N GLU A 95 -15.39 33.97 -18.14
CA GLU A 95 -16.76 34.49 -18.22
C GLU A 95 -17.07 35.51 -17.11
N SER A 96 -16.27 35.54 -16.04
CA SER A 96 -16.43 36.45 -14.89
C SER A 96 -16.34 37.92 -15.34
N PRO A 97 -17.22 38.80 -14.86
CA PRO A 97 -17.17 40.23 -15.12
C PRO A 97 -15.86 40.87 -14.65
N TYR A 98 -15.29 40.37 -13.53
CA TYR A 98 -14.03 40.89 -12.99
C TYR A 98 -12.84 40.53 -13.89
N VAL A 99 -12.74 39.27 -14.33
CA VAL A 99 -11.68 38.82 -15.24
C VAL A 99 -11.76 39.56 -16.59
N LYS A 100 -12.99 39.76 -17.13
CA LYS A 100 -13.20 40.57 -18.37
C LYS A 100 -12.76 42.00 -18.18
N GLN A 101 -13.04 42.61 -17.01
CA GLN A 101 -12.59 43.99 -16.71
C GLN A 101 -11.06 44.09 -16.66
N LEU A 102 -10.37 43.13 -16.01
CA LEU A 102 -8.92 43.09 -15.91
C LEU A 102 -8.26 42.89 -17.30
N ILE A 103 -8.83 42.03 -18.14
CA ILE A 103 -8.38 41.84 -19.53
C ILE A 103 -8.56 43.14 -20.34
N LYS A 104 -9.71 43.78 -20.23
CA LYS A 104 -9.98 45.07 -20.89
C LYS A 104 -9.00 46.17 -20.45
N ALA A 105 -8.64 46.17 -19.15
CA ALA A 105 -7.64 47.06 -18.57
C ALA A 105 -6.20 46.69 -18.90
N LYS A 106 -5.96 45.58 -19.63
CA LYS A 106 -4.64 45.02 -19.96
C LYS A 106 -3.82 44.65 -18.74
N GLN A 107 -4.47 44.28 -17.64
CA GLN A 107 -3.86 43.79 -16.41
C GLN A 107 -3.74 42.26 -16.39
N LEU A 108 -4.51 41.56 -17.25
CA LEU A 108 -4.36 40.17 -17.62
C LEU A 108 -4.26 40.02 -19.14
N ASP A 109 -3.41 39.12 -19.59
CA ASP A 109 -3.31 38.77 -21.03
C ASP A 109 -4.34 37.66 -21.35
N GLU A 110 -5.36 37.99 -22.14
CA GLU A 110 -6.39 37.03 -22.58
C GLU A 110 -5.80 35.81 -23.29
N LYS A 111 -4.66 35.95 -24.00
CA LYS A 111 -4.03 34.84 -24.74
C LYS A 111 -3.53 33.72 -23.85
N GLU A 112 -3.23 34.01 -22.58
CA GLU A 112 -2.80 33.01 -21.63
C GLU A 112 -3.93 32.05 -21.20
N LEU A 113 -5.19 32.45 -21.39
CA LEU A 113 -6.37 31.70 -20.97
C LEU A 113 -7.28 31.30 -22.13
N LYS A 114 -7.48 32.16 -23.12
CA LYS A 114 -8.42 31.95 -24.23
C LYS A 114 -8.04 30.78 -25.09
N GLY A 115 -8.96 29.85 -25.25
CA GLY A 115 -8.75 28.63 -26.04
C GLY A 115 -7.88 27.59 -25.33
N LYS A 116 -7.50 27.84 -24.07
CA LYS A 116 -6.79 26.91 -23.21
C LYS A 116 -7.76 26.00 -22.49
N VAL A 117 -7.26 24.82 -22.10
CA VAL A 117 -8.03 23.80 -21.43
C VAL A 117 -7.59 23.72 -19.98
N GLU A 118 -8.54 23.97 -19.07
CA GLU A 118 -8.35 23.79 -17.62
C GLU A 118 -7.10 24.49 -17.05
N LYS A 119 -6.66 25.55 -17.73
CA LYS A 119 -5.53 26.38 -17.33
C LYS A 119 -5.99 27.49 -16.38
N TYR A 120 -5.16 27.79 -15.40
CA TYR A 120 -5.32 28.98 -14.54
C TYR A 120 -4.06 29.85 -14.57
N ILE A 121 -4.25 31.11 -14.17
CA ILE A 121 -3.17 32.01 -13.79
C ILE A 121 -3.49 32.55 -12.39
N MET A 122 -2.47 32.59 -11.55
CA MET A 122 -2.51 33.24 -10.25
C MET A 122 -1.44 34.33 -10.22
N THR A 123 -1.86 35.59 -10.10
CA THR A 123 -0.96 36.74 -10.16
C THR A 123 -1.43 37.93 -9.32
N VAL A 124 -0.49 38.73 -8.82
CA VAL A 124 -0.81 39.94 -8.04
C VAL A 124 -0.97 41.14 -8.98
N VAL A 125 -2.12 41.81 -8.88
CA VAL A 125 -2.48 42.95 -9.70
C VAL A 125 -2.72 44.18 -8.82
N SER A 126 -2.10 45.32 -9.19
CA SER A 126 -2.29 46.61 -8.51
C SER A 126 -3.51 47.35 -9.10
N ASN A 127 -4.35 47.95 -8.24
CA ASN A 127 -5.57 48.68 -8.63
C ASN A 127 -6.50 47.89 -9.55
N PRO A 128 -6.84 46.63 -9.21
CA PRO A 128 -7.61 45.74 -10.08
C PRO A 128 -9.06 46.19 -10.27
N LEU A 129 -9.66 46.78 -9.24
CA LEU A 129 -11.03 47.25 -9.21
C LEU A 129 -11.10 48.61 -8.50
N PRO A 130 -12.13 49.46 -8.76
CA PRO A 130 -12.31 50.72 -8.05
C PRO A 130 -12.37 50.51 -6.53
N GLY A 131 -11.49 51.20 -5.79
CA GLY A 131 -11.38 51.11 -4.32
C GLY A 131 -10.51 49.97 -3.77
N VAL A 132 -10.02 49.08 -4.62
CA VAL A 132 -9.09 48.01 -4.28
C VAL A 132 -7.67 48.40 -4.67
N ASP A 133 -6.76 48.48 -3.71
CA ASP A 133 -5.38 48.92 -3.99
C ASP A 133 -4.56 47.78 -4.63
N GLU A 134 -4.82 46.53 -4.20
CA GLU A 134 -4.12 45.36 -4.72
C GLU A 134 -4.96 44.09 -4.56
N ALA A 135 -4.84 43.12 -5.50
CA ALA A 135 -5.45 41.81 -5.37
C ALA A 135 -4.57 40.69 -5.91
N LEU A 136 -4.65 39.54 -5.24
CA LEU A 136 -4.26 38.27 -5.83
C LEU A 136 -5.40 37.81 -6.76
N VAL A 137 -5.13 37.73 -8.05
CA VAL A 137 -6.12 37.32 -9.05
C VAL A 137 -5.90 35.88 -9.40
N ILE A 138 -6.94 35.04 -9.25
CA ILE A 138 -6.99 33.65 -9.71
C ILE A 138 -7.98 33.61 -10.87
N ALA A 139 -7.46 33.50 -12.09
CA ALA A 139 -8.25 33.53 -13.32
C ALA A 139 -8.09 32.22 -14.08
N GLY A 140 -9.20 31.54 -14.38
CA GLY A 140 -9.20 30.27 -15.14
C GLY A 140 -9.69 30.44 -16.58
N SER A 141 -9.17 29.62 -17.51
CA SER A 141 -9.64 29.51 -18.90
C SER A 141 -11.08 29.01 -18.98
N ASP A 142 -11.50 28.23 -18.00
CA ASP A 142 -12.82 27.64 -17.86
C ASP A 142 -13.13 27.39 -16.37
N MET A 143 -14.27 26.74 -16.09
CA MET A 143 -14.68 26.43 -14.73
C MET A 143 -13.61 25.62 -13.97
N ARG A 144 -13.12 24.52 -14.55
CA ARG A 144 -12.15 23.64 -13.90
C ARG A 144 -10.79 24.30 -13.72
N GLY A 145 -10.31 25.02 -14.72
CA GLY A 145 -9.09 25.80 -14.57
C GLY A 145 -9.17 26.77 -13.38
N THR A 146 -10.31 27.44 -13.20
CA THR A 146 -10.53 28.33 -12.04
C THR A 146 -10.51 27.55 -10.72
N ILE A 147 -11.21 26.41 -10.66
CA ILE A 147 -11.25 25.52 -9.48
C ILE A 147 -9.83 25.06 -9.11
N TYR A 148 -9.03 24.64 -10.08
CA TYR A 148 -7.65 24.20 -9.85
C TYR A 148 -6.76 25.32 -9.33
N GLY A 149 -6.93 26.55 -9.82
CA GLY A 149 -6.22 27.72 -9.26
C GLY A 149 -6.60 28.01 -7.81
N VAL A 150 -7.86 27.83 -7.45
CA VAL A 150 -8.33 27.96 -6.05
C VAL A 150 -7.73 26.86 -5.16
N TYR A 151 -7.76 25.60 -5.60
CA TYR A 151 -7.19 24.50 -4.81
C TYR A 151 -5.65 24.49 -4.80
N GLU A 152 -5.00 25.04 -5.84
CA GLU A 152 -3.57 25.34 -5.77
C GLU A 152 -3.26 26.30 -4.61
N LEU A 153 -4.03 27.38 -4.46
CA LEU A 153 -3.84 28.28 -3.31
C LEU A 153 -4.11 27.56 -1.98
N SER A 154 -5.14 26.72 -1.90
CA SER A 154 -5.43 25.92 -0.71
C SER A 154 -4.25 25.03 -0.31
N GLU A 155 -3.63 24.37 -1.28
CA GLU A 155 -2.45 23.53 -1.09
C GLU A 155 -1.25 24.35 -0.62
N GLN A 156 -0.98 25.49 -1.27
CA GLN A 156 0.13 26.39 -0.94
C GLN A 156 0.01 27.02 0.45
N ILE A 157 -1.20 27.26 0.96
CA ILE A 157 -1.39 27.75 2.33
C ILE A 157 -1.37 26.64 3.40
N GLY A 158 -1.12 25.38 3.01
CA GLY A 158 -0.88 24.27 3.94
C GLY A 158 -2.04 23.29 4.12
N VAL A 159 -2.99 23.23 3.17
CA VAL A 159 -4.09 22.23 3.18
C VAL A 159 -3.80 21.18 2.12
N SER A 160 -3.34 20.01 2.53
CA SER A 160 -3.14 18.86 1.64
C SER A 160 -4.44 18.46 0.94
N PRO A 161 -4.43 17.99 -0.32
CA PRO A 161 -5.58 17.34 -0.94
C PRO A 161 -6.15 16.19 -0.09
N TRP A 162 -5.32 15.55 0.71
CA TRP A 162 -5.66 14.42 1.57
C TRP A 162 -6.06 14.80 3.00
N TYR A 163 -6.31 16.10 3.28
CA TYR A 163 -6.65 16.57 4.62
C TYR A 163 -7.85 15.84 5.25
N ASP A 164 -8.83 15.48 4.44
CA ASP A 164 -10.02 14.75 4.88
C ASP A 164 -9.88 13.22 4.73
N TRP A 165 -9.42 12.73 3.58
CA TRP A 165 -9.37 11.30 3.29
C TRP A 165 -8.19 10.54 3.94
N MET A 166 -7.20 11.25 4.46
CA MET A 166 -6.04 10.65 5.16
C MET A 166 -5.75 11.36 6.50
N ASP A 167 -6.63 12.26 6.95
CA ASP A 167 -6.48 13.02 8.20
C ASP A 167 -5.16 13.78 8.30
N VAL A 168 -4.65 14.29 7.18
CA VAL A 168 -3.41 15.07 7.15
C VAL A 168 -3.60 16.37 7.92
N PRO A 169 -2.75 16.67 8.91
CA PRO A 169 -2.87 17.88 9.69
C PRO A 169 -2.61 19.11 8.84
N VAL A 170 -3.48 20.11 8.97
CA VAL A 170 -3.32 21.39 8.29
C VAL A 170 -2.26 22.23 9.01
N VAL A 171 -1.29 22.73 8.26
CA VAL A 171 -0.26 23.61 8.80
C VAL A 171 -0.86 24.93 9.26
N LYS A 172 -0.56 25.38 10.48
CA LYS A 172 -1.10 26.60 11.06
C LYS A 172 -0.18 27.79 10.81
N HIS A 173 -0.75 28.89 10.32
CA HIS A 173 -0.04 30.13 10.07
C HIS A 173 -0.75 31.32 10.71
N GLN A 174 0.02 32.17 11.42
CA GLN A 174 -0.47 33.47 11.91
C GLN A 174 -0.26 34.57 10.86
N ASN A 175 0.80 34.43 10.07
CA ASN A 175 1.17 35.35 9.01
C ASN A 175 1.55 34.53 7.76
N LEU A 176 1.06 34.97 6.60
CA LEU A 176 1.40 34.34 5.34
C LEU A 176 1.26 35.34 4.19
N ALA A 177 2.21 35.36 3.28
CA ALA A 177 2.19 36.15 2.07
C ALA A 177 2.53 35.28 0.86
N ILE A 178 1.99 35.60 -0.30
CA ILE A 178 2.40 35.02 -1.57
C ILE A 178 3.49 35.88 -2.22
N LYS A 179 4.56 35.27 -2.67
CA LYS A 179 5.63 35.94 -3.41
C LYS A 179 5.07 36.56 -4.72
N ARG A 180 5.58 37.70 -5.12
CA ARG A 180 5.14 38.32 -6.39
C ARG A 180 5.63 37.49 -7.57
N GLY A 181 4.71 37.24 -8.51
CA GLY A 181 4.96 36.44 -9.70
C GLY A 181 3.67 36.14 -10.44
N SER A 182 3.78 35.40 -11.52
CA SER A 182 2.64 34.79 -12.21
C SER A 182 2.82 33.30 -12.20
N TYR A 183 1.85 32.59 -11.65
CA TYR A 183 1.91 31.16 -11.39
C TYR A 183 0.83 30.43 -12.19
N THR A 184 1.19 29.27 -12.74
CA THR A 184 0.29 28.40 -13.51
C THR A 184 0.86 26.98 -13.54
N ALA A 185 0.01 25.97 -13.52
CA ALA A 185 0.40 24.58 -13.79
C ALA A 185 0.33 24.21 -15.30
N GLY A 186 0.00 25.18 -16.17
CA GLY A 186 -0.20 24.93 -17.60
C GLY A 186 -1.52 24.25 -17.92
N GLU A 187 -1.57 23.57 -19.07
CA GLU A 187 -2.70 22.72 -19.49
C GLU A 187 -2.38 21.25 -19.21
N PRO A 188 -3.38 20.42 -18.88
CA PRO A 188 -3.14 18.99 -18.67
C PRO A 188 -2.72 18.29 -19.96
N ALA A 189 -1.77 17.36 -19.86
CA ALA A 189 -1.36 16.55 -20.99
C ALA A 189 -2.42 15.49 -21.35
N VAL A 190 -3.09 14.89 -20.36
CA VAL A 190 -4.20 13.98 -20.57
C VAL A 190 -5.51 14.72 -20.38
N ARG A 191 -6.37 14.70 -21.40
CA ARG A 191 -7.61 15.53 -21.42
C ARG A 191 -8.59 15.17 -20.32
N TYR A 192 -8.88 13.89 -20.14
CA TYR A 192 -9.76 13.36 -19.09
C TYR A 192 -8.96 12.43 -18.20
N ARG A 193 -8.96 12.67 -16.91
CA ARG A 193 -8.17 11.95 -15.91
C ARG A 193 -8.98 11.77 -14.65
N GLY A 194 -9.09 10.53 -14.22
CA GLY A 194 -9.98 10.26 -13.11
C GLY A 194 -9.84 8.85 -12.55
N LEU A 195 -10.79 8.51 -11.71
CA LEU A 195 -10.81 7.28 -10.94
C LEU A 195 -11.99 6.40 -11.35
N PHE A 196 -11.86 5.13 -11.09
CA PHE A 196 -12.95 4.18 -11.03
C PHE A 196 -13.04 3.63 -9.61
N LEU A 197 -14.11 3.98 -8.91
CA LEU A 197 -14.47 3.39 -7.62
C LEU A 197 -15.20 2.09 -7.88
N ASN A 198 -14.47 1.02 -8.06
CA ASN A 198 -15.08 -0.26 -8.41
C ASN A 198 -15.94 -0.81 -7.27
N ASP A 199 -15.58 -0.59 -6.03
CA ASP A 199 -16.20 -1.08 -4.78
C ASP A 199 -16.86 -2.46 -4.91
N GLU A 200 -16.05 -3.48 -4.82
CA GLU A 200 -16.48 -4.87 -4.81
C GLU A 200 -17.02 -5.31 -3.43
N ALA A 201 -17.26 -4.37 -2.52
CA ALA A 201 -17.55 -4.62 -1.10
C ALA A 201 -16.48 -5.56 -0.44
N PRO A 202 -16.30 -5.54 0.88
CA PRO A 202 -17.20 -4.94 1.88
C PRO A 202 -16.76 -3.54 2.40
N CYS A 203 -15.55 -3.02 2.03
CA CYS A 203 -14.92 -1.92 2.75
C CYS A 203 -15.65 -0.59 2.56
N LEU A 204 -15.63 0.01 1.38
CA LEU A 204 -16.24 1.32 1.13
C LEU A 204 -17.74 1.30 1.44
N THR A 205 -18.46 0.26 1.02
CA THR A 205 -19.89 0.09 1.32
C THR A 205 -20.17 0.10 2.81
N THR A 206 -19.39 -0.62 3.63
CA THR A 206 -19.57 -0.64 5.09
C THR A 206 -19.26 0.71 5.71
N TRP A 207 -18.17 1.36 5.29
CA TRP A 207 -17.82 2.68 5.79
C TRP A 207 -18.88 3.73 5.43
N VAL A 208 -19.41 3.71 4.19
CA VAL A 208 -20.49 4.61 3.76
C VAL A 208 -21.74 4.39 4.61
N LYS A 209 -22.11 3.13 4.86
CA LYS A 209 -23.25 2.80 5.74
C LYS A 209 -23.04 3.33 7.16
N ASN A 210 -21.86 3.15 7.73
CA ASN A 210 -21.54 3.63 9.08
C ASN A 210 -21.52 5.16 9.16
N THR A 211 -21.10 5.84 8.08
CA THR A 211 -20.90 7.30 8.06
C THR A 211 -22.16 8.05 7.63
N PHE A 212 -22.87 7.57 6.61
CA PHE A 212 -24.01 8.27 5.98
C PHE A 212 -25.37 7.57 6.21
N GLY A 213 -25.36 6.36 6.77
CA GLY A 213 -26.60 5.61 7.08
C GLY A 213 -27.27 4.95 5.86
N THR A 214 -26.62 4.91 4.71
CA THR A 214 -27.09 4.27 3.47
C THR A 214 -26.15 3.15 3.05
N GLU A 215 -26.67 2.14 2.32
CA GLU A 215 -25.85 1.05 1.77
C GLU A 215 -25.27 1.38 0.38
N TYR A 216 -25.38 2.62 -0.05
CA TYR A 216 -24.88 3.15 -1.32
C TYR A 216 -24.43 4.60 -1.18
N GLY A 217 -23.60 5.06 -2.11
CA GLY A 217 -23.12 6.45 -2.13
C GLY A 217 -24.19 7.43 -2.59
N GLY A 218 -24.68 8.26 -1.67
CA GLY A 218 -25.49 9.42 -2.00
C GLY A 218 -24.65 10.64 -2.35
N HIS A 219 -25.32 11.77 -2.69
CA HIS A 219 -24.67 12.99 -3.16
C HIS A 219 -23.71 13.60 -2.11
N GLU A 220 -23.95 13.43 -0.82
CA GLU A 220 -23.04 13.90 0.24
C GLU A 220 -21.72 13.12 0.24
N PHE A 221 -21.77 11.80 0.03
CA PHE A 221 -20.58 10.97 -0.14
C PHE A 221 -19.83 11.37 -1.41
N TYR A 222 -20.53 11.41 -2.55
CA TYR A 222 -19.89 11.76 -3.81
C TYR A 222 -19.33 13.18 -3.85
N ALA A 223 -19.94 14.14 -3.16
CA ALA A 223 -19.39 15.49 -3.04
C ALA A 223 -17.98 15.48 -2.40
N ARG A 224 -17.75 14.63 -1.39
CA ARG A 224 -16.42 14.47 -0.80
C ARG A 224 -15.42 13.80 -1.77
N VAL A 225 -15.88 12.85 -2.57
CA VAL A 225 -15.05 12.21 -3.63
C VAL A 225 -14.73 13.22 -4.73
N PHE A 226 -15.71 13.99 -5.18
CA PHE A 226 -15.53 15.04 -6.20
C PHE A 226 -14.56 16.12 -5.75
N GLU A 227 -14.64 16.57 -4.49
CA GLU A 227 -13.68 17.53 -3.94
C GLU A 227 -12.26 16.96 -3.99
N LEU A 228 -12.03 15.72 -3.58
CA LEU A 228 -10.71 15.07 -3.66
C LEU A 228 -10.19 15.02 -5.10
N ILE A 229 -11.01 14.55 -6.05
CA ILE A 229 -10.64 14.49 -7.47
C ILE A 229 -10.21 15.86 -7.98
N LEU A 230 -10.98 16.91 -7.69
CA LEU A 230 -10.68 18.28 -8.14
C LEU A 230 -9.44 18.87 -7.46
N ARG A 231 -9.21 18.58 -6.17
CA ARG A 231 -7.97 18.98 -5.47
C ARG A 231 -6.73 18.29 -6.05
N LEU A 232 -6.88 17.08 -6.56
CA LEU A 232 -5.83 16.34 -7.30
C LEU A 232 -5.78 16.68 -8.79
N ARG A 233 -6.46 17.74 -9.25
CA ARG A 233 -6.57 18.18 -10.64
C ARG A 233 -7.13 17.10 -11.57
N GLY A 234 -7.88 16.16 -11.06
CA GLY A 234 -8.70 15.23 -11.82
C GLY A 234 -10.01 15.88 -12.27
N ASN A 235 -10.69 15.27 -13.26
CA ASN A 235 -11.95 15.77 -13.80
C ASN A 235 -12.97 14.70 -14.15
N TYR A 236 -12.66 13.41 -13.89
CA TYR A 236 -13.45 12.29 -14.37
C TYR A 236 -13.68 11.23 -13.30
N LEU A 237 -14.85 10.61 -13.30
CA LEU A 237 -15.18 9.50 -12.38
C LEU A 237 -16.07 8.44 -13.04
N TRP A 238 -15.70 7.18 -12.90
CA TRP A 238 -16.61 6.04 -12.94
C TRP A 238 -17.05 5.71 -11.51
N PRO A 239 -18.35 5.79 -11.19
CA PRO A 239 -18.84 5.55 -9.82
C PRO A 239 -18.82 4.08 -9.46
N ALA A 240 -18.97 3.78 -8.17
CA ALA A 240 -19.14 2.43 -7.66
C ALA A 240 -20.35 1.74 -8.31
N MET A 241 -20.18 0.46 -8.67
CA MET A 241 -21.15 -0.26 -9.49
C MET A 241 -21.69 -1.55 -8.87
N TRP A 242 -20.92 -2.25 -8.06
CA TRP A 242 -21.37 -3.49 -7.44
C TRP A 242 -22.30 -3.19 -6.24
N GLY A 243 -23.57 -3.54 -6.39
CA GLY A 243 -24.60 -3.20 -5.41
C GLY A 243 -25.14 -1.76 -5.50
N TRP A 244 -24.46 -0.83 -6.17
CA TRP A 244 -24.79 0.58 -6.26
C TRP A 244 -25.27 0.97 -7.65
N SER A 245 -26.01 2.09 -7.71
CA SER A 245 -26.50 2.67 -8.97
C SER A 245 -26.50 4.18 -8.88
N PHE A 246 -25.40 4.81 -9.27
CA PHE A 246 -25.13 6.24 -9.13
C PHE A 246 -26.33 7.13 -9.53
N TYR A 247 -26.92 6.87 -10.70
CA TYR A 247 -28.00 7.70 -11.23
C TYR A 247 -29.39 7.37 -10.63
N ALA A 248 -29.58 6.17 -10.06
CA ALA A 248 -30.89 5.73 -9.55
C ALA A 248 -31.00 5.78 -8.03
N ASP A 249 -29.90 5.56 -7.31
CA ASP A 249 -29.90 5.48 -5.85
C ASP A 249 -30.14 6.85 -5.20
N ASP A 250 -29.57 7.92 -5.77
CA ASP A 250 -29.81 9.29 -5.34
C ASP A 250 -29.90 10.24 -6.54
N PRO A 251 -31.07 10.86 -6.78
CA PRO A 251 -31.26 11.75 -7.93
C PRO A 251 -30.40 13.03 -7.86
N LEU A 252 -29.80 13.36 -6.70
CA LEU A 252 -28.91 14.49 -6.53
C LEU A 252 -27.45 14.17 -6.92
N ASN A 253 -27.07 12.91 -7.12
CA ASN A 253 -25.70 12.53 -7.47
C ASN A 253 -25.23 13.21 -8.74
N SER A 254 -25.98 13.08 -9.82
CA SER A 254 -25.63 13.62 -11.14
C SER A 254 -25.62 15.17 -11.18
N PRO A 255 -26.62 15.89 -10.64
CA PRO A 255 -26.55 17.34 -10.47
C PRO A 255 -25.35 17.80 -9.64
N THR A 256 -25.01 17.10 -8.55
CA THR A 256 -23.85 17.45 -7.69
C THR A 256 -22.54 17.32 -8.47
N ALA A 257 -22.35 16.25 -9.26
CA ALA A 257 -21.17 16.10 -10.11
C ALA A 257 -21.03 17.28 -11.11
N SER A 258 -22.14 17.58 -11.81
CA SER A 258 -22.17 18.68 -12.80
C SER A 258 -21.92 20.05 -12.17
N ASP A 259 -22.56 20.34 -11.02
CA ASP A 259 -22.40 21.58 -10.29
C ASP A 259 -20.97 21.78 -9.79
N MET A 260 -20.30 20.73 -9.33
CA MET A 260 -18.92 20.77 -8.86
C MET A 260 -17.90 20.77 -10.03
N GLY A 261 -18.27 20.31 -11.22
CA GLY A 261 -17.41 20.27 -12.40
C GLY A 261 -16.72 18.92 -12.65
N VAL A 262 -17.23 17.82 -12.06
CA VAL A 262 -16.75 16.47 -12.34
C VAL A 262 -17.56 15.86 -13.48
N ILE A 263 -16.84 15.29 -14.46
CA ILE A 263 -17.41 14.61 -15.62
C ILE A 263 -17.66 13.16 -15.21
N MET A 264 -18.90 12.71 -15.34
CA MET A 264 -19.25 11.33 -15.04
C MET A 264 -19.13 10.44 -16.29
N GLY A 265 -18.74 9.20 -16.05
CA GLY A 265 -18.90 8.11 -17.01
C GLY A 265 -19.50 6.90 -16.30
N THR A 266 -19.65 5.82 -17.03
CA THR A 266 -20.00 4.50 -16.49
C THR A 266 -19.00 3.47 -17.00
N SER A 267 -18.82 2.38 -16.26
CA SER A 267 -17.78 1.41 -16.55
C SER A 267 -18.00 0.66 -17.89
N HIS A 268 -17.06 -0.17 -18.24
CA HIS A 268 -16.96 -0.90 -19.51
C HIS A 268 -18.15 -1.84 -19.80
N HIS A 269 -18.94 -2.24 -18.80
CA HIS A 269 -20.14 -3.07 -19.00
C HIS A 269 -21.45 -2.37 -18.58
N GLU A 270 -21.41 -1.05 -18.36
CA GLU A 270 -22.53 -0.21 -17.96
C GLU A 270 -22.87 0.84 -19.03
N PRO A 271 -23.35 0.44 -20.21
CA PRO A 271 -23.53 1.37 -21.33
C PRO A 271 -24.68 2.35 -21.11
N MET A 272 -24.59 3.50 -21.83
CA MET A 272 -25.67 4.48 -22.00
C MET A 272 -26.07 5.20 -20.70
N ALA A 273 -25.08 5.50 -19.83
CA ALA A 273 -25.30 6.15 -18.55
C ALA A 273 -26.29 5.40 -17.65
N ARG A 274 -26.27 4.07 -17.72
CA ARG A 274 -27.05 3.16 -16.89
C ARG A 274 -26.13 2.30 -16.07
N ASN A 275 -26.49 2.07 -14.83
CA ASN A 275 -25.75 1.17 -13.97
C ASN A 275 -26.29 -0.25 -14.09
N HIS A 276 -25.43 -1.25 -14.11
CA HIS A 276 -25.81 -2.64 -14.23
C HIS A 276 -26.79 -3.08 -13.12
N GLN A 277 -26.63 -2.55 -11.93
CA GLN A 277 -27.51 -2.83 -10.79
C GLN A 277 -28.96 -2.37 -11.00
N GLU A 278 -29.21 -1.38 -11.85
CA GLU A 278 -30.59 -1.03 -12.20
C GLU A 278 -31.29 -2.18 -12.95
N TRP A 279 -30.58 -2.83 -13.89
CA TRP A 279 -31.10 -4.03 -14.56
C TRP A 279 -31.27 -5.21 -13.60
N ALA A 280 -30.22 -5.49 -12.81
CA ALA A 280 -30.19 -6.60 -11.85
C ALA A 280 -31.35 -6.54 -10.84
N ARG A 281 -31.61 -5.35 -10.28
CA ARG A 281 -32.71 -5.11 -9.32
C ARG A 281 -34.11 -5.27 -9.94
N HIS A 282 -34.24 -5.01 -11.24
CA HIS A 282 -35.49 -5.07 -12.00
C HIS A 282 -35.56 -6.21 -13.02
N ARG A 283 -34.72 -7.23 -12.89
CA ARG A 283 -34.58 -8.35 -13.85
C ARG A 283 -35.94 -9.04 -14.16
N LYS A 284 -36.81 -9.16 -13.16
CA LYS A 284 -38.14 -9.75 -13.35
C LYS A 284 -39.04 -8.94 -14.29
N GLU A 285 -38.87 -7.62 -14.31
CA GLU A 285 -39.60 -6.66 -15.13
C GLU A 285 -38.94 -6.51 -16.51
N TYR A 286 -37.64 -6.38 -16.56
CA TYR A 286 -36.89 -6.10 -17.79
C TYR A 286 -36.60 -7.39 -18.60
N GLY A 287 -36.57 -8.58 -17.98
CA GLY A 287 -36.20 -9.83 -18.61
C GLY A 287 -34.70 -10.04 -18.77
N GLU A 288 -34.32 -10.86 -19.78
CA GLU A 288 -32.92 -11.22 -20.02
C GLU A 288 -32.09 -10.05 -20.60
N TRP A 289 -30.84 -9.93 -20.17
CA TRP A 289 -29.83 -9.03 -20.76
C TRP A 289 -29.29 -9.62 -22.06
N ASN A 290 -30.16 -9.75 -23.07
CA ASN A 290 -29.83 -10.34 -24.35
C ASN A 290 -30.45 -9.51 -25.50
N TYR A 291 -29.55 -8.83 -26.22
CA TYR A 291 -29.96 -7.88 -27.25
C TYR A 291 -30.65 -8.55 -28.47
N VAL A 292 -30.39 -9.86 -28.71
CA VAL A 292 -31.03 -10.60 -29.79
C VAL A 292 -32.53 -10.85 -29.50
N THR A 293 -32.82 -11.22 -28.25
CA THR A 293 -34.20 -11.61 -27.84
C THR A 293 -34.99 -10.47 -27.20
N ASN A 294 -34.29 -9.46 -26.61
CA ASN A 294 -34.93 -8.44 -25.78
C ASN A 294 -34.54 -6.98 -26.19
N GLN A 295 -34.24 -6.76 -27.48
CA GLN A 295 -33.77 -5.46 -27.99
C GLN A 295 -34.66 -4.28 -27.57
N LYS A 296 -35.99 -4.40 -27.64
CA LYS A 296 -36.88 -3.26 -27.35
C LYS A 296 -36.79 -2.74 -25.92
N VAL A 297 -36.72 -3.64 -24.96
CA VAL A 297 -36.59 -3.25 -23.52
C VAL A 297 -35.22 -2.67 -23.26
N ILE A 298 -34.18 -3.27 -23.83
CA ILE A 298 -32.80 -2.76 -23.69
C ILE A 298 -32.66 -1.36 -24.34
N ASP A 299 -33.22 -1.14 -25.53
CA ASP A 299 -33.23 0.16 -26.19
C ASP A 299 -33.96 1.23 -25.35
N GLU A 300 -35.08 0.91 -24.67
CA GLU A 300 -35.76 1.85 -23.77
C GLU A 300 -34.94 2.11 -22.49
N PHE A 301 -34.35 1.06 -21.95
CA PHE A 301 -33.39 1.19 -20.82
C PHE A 301 -32.26 2.17 -21.16
N PHE A 302 -31.69 2.06 -22.37
CA PHE A 302 -30.66 3.00 -22.85
C PHE A 302 -31.17 4.43 -23.02
N ARG A 303 -32.40 4.60 -23.54
CA ARG A 303 -33.01 5.94 -23.71
C ARG A 303 -33.15 6.67 -22.38
N GLU A 304 -33.62 6.01 -21.34
CA GLU A 304 -33.76 6.63 -20.03
C GLU A 304 -32.44 7.11 -19.46
N GLY A 305 -31.35 6.36 -19.64
CA GLY A 305 -30.02 6.78 -19.22
C GLY A 305 -29.56 8.06 -19.94
N VAL A 306 -29.74 8.12 -21.26
CA VAL A 306 -29.39 9.33 -22.02
C VAL A 306 -30.26 10.53 -21.62
N ARG A 307 -31.57 10.32 -21.37
CA ARG A 307 -32.49 11.41 -20.96
C ARG A 307 -32.05 12.09 -19.66
N ARG A 308 -31.62 11.29 -18.65
CA ARG A 308 -31.21 11.84 -17.34
C ARG A 308 -29.81 12.47 -17.33
N SER A 309 -28.96 12.16 -18.31
CA SER A 309 -27.60 12.67 -18.42
C SER A 309 -27.39 13.70 -19.57
N LYS A 310 -28.42 13.98 -20.37
CA LYS A 310 -28.29 14.78 -21.63
C LYS A 310 -27.80 16.20 -21.45
N ASP A 311 -28.07 16.84 -20.31
CA ASP A 311 -27.71 18.23 -20.03
C ASP A 311 -26.37 18.38 -19.31
N ASN A 312 -25.69 17.27 -18.97
CA ASN A 312 -24.39 17.23 -18.32
C ASN A 312 -23.26 17.04 -19.34
N GLU A 313 -22.01 17.25 -18.90
CA GLU A 313 -20.79 16.96 -19.68
C GLU A 313 -20.42 15.46 -19.67
N ASP A 314 -21.26 14.56 -19.16
CA ASP A 314 -20.96 13.13 -18.98
C ASP A 314 -20.46 12.50 -20.28
N ILE A 315 -19.48 11.60 -20.21
CA ILE A 315 -19.00 10.78 -21.32
C ILE A 315 -19.81 9.49 -21.33
N ILE A 316 -20.54 9.27 -22.42
CA ILE A 316 -21.42 8.09 -22.53
C ILE A 316 -20.60 6.87 -22.98
N THR A 317 -20.54 5.85 -22.12
CA THR A 317 -20.02 4.54 -22.50
C THR A 317 -20.97 3.88 -23.48
N ILE A 318 -20.46 3.41 -24.61
CA ILE A 318 -21.22 2.65 -25.62
C ILE A 318 -20.67 1.24 -25.75
N GLY A 319 -21.36 0.41 -26.54
CA GLY A 319 -21.10 -1.01 -26.64
C GLY A 319 -21.99 -1.81 -25.68
N MET A 320 -21.69 -3.07 -25.51
CA MET A 320 -22.40 -3.97 -24.60
C MET A 320 -21.52 -5.19 -24.33
N ARG A 321 -21.52 -5.67 -23.09
CA ARG A 321 -20.99 -6.99 -22.71
C ARG A 321 -22.14 -7.90 -22.25
N GLY A 322 -21.83 -9.10 -21.82
CA GLY A 322 -22.81 -10.02 -21.24
C GLY A 322 -23.32 -9.54 -19.87
N ASP A 323 -24.21 -10.28 -19.28
CA ASP A 323 -24.79 -10.01 -17.98
C ASP A 323 -23.72 -10.19 -16.86
N GLY A 324 -23.63 -9.24 -15.92
CA GLY A 324 -22.70 -9.36 -14.79
C GLY A 324 -21.23 -9.30 -15.17
N ASP A 325 -20.84 -8.45 -16.13
CA ASP A 325 -19.46 -8.27 -16.60
C ASP A 325 -18.84 -9.49 -17.30
N THR A 326 -19.66 -10.38 -17.87
CA THR A 326 -19.22 -11.54 -18.64
C THR A 326 -19.10 -11.22 -20.14
N ALA A 327 -18.47 -12.12 -20.93
CA ALA A 327 -18.49 -12.03 -22.38
C ALA A 327 -19.91 -12.27 -22.91
N MET A 328 -20.28 -11.61 -24.02
CA MET A 328 -21.60 -11.83 -24.65
C MET A 328 -21.78 -13.30 -25.05
N GLY A 329 -22.84 -13.93 -24.53
CA GLY A 329 -23.14 -15.35 -24.77
C GLY A 329 -22.38 -16.33 -23.87
N ALA A 330 -21.56 -15.85 -22.93
CA ALA A 330 -20.98 -16.67 -21.88
C ALA A 330 -22.05 -17.21 -20.92
N LYS A 331 -21.76 -18.33 -20.26
CA LYS A 331 -22.60 -18.85 -19.18
C LYS A 331 -22.31 -18.06 -17.91
N GLU A 332 -23.34 -17.85 -17.10
CA GLU A 332 -23.20 -17.18 -15.80
C GLU A 332 -22.13 -17.86 -14.94
N GLY A 333 -21.17 -17.07 -14.41
CA GLY A 333 -20.05 -17.56 -13.60
C GLY A 333 -18.79 -18.01 -14.36
N HIS A 334 -18.75 -17.86 -15.69
CA HIS A 334 -17.61 -18.21 -16.54
C HIS A 334 -17.11 -16.99 -17.32
N ASP A 335 -16.38 -16.10 -16.65
CA ASP A 335 -16.00 -14.78 -17.20
C ASP A 335 -15.13 -14.83 -18.46
N ASP A 336 -14.31 -15.87 -18.63
CA ASP A 336 -13.24 -15.94 -19.64
C ASP A 336 -13.41 -17.11 -20.61
N GLU A 337 -14.54 -17.82 -20.60
CA GLU A 337 -14.73 -18.88 -21.55
C GLU A 337 -14.83 -18.32 -22.97
N PHE A 338 -14.05 -18.90 -23.84
CA PHE A 338 -14.09 -18.68 -25.29
C PHE A 338 -15.48 -18.94 -25.81
N VAL A 339 -16.21 -17.87 -26.19
CA VAL A 339 -17.48 -17.98 -26.86
C VAL A 339 -17.17 -18.14 -28.34
N PRO A 340 -17.50 -19.29 -28.98
CA PRO A 340 -17.29 -19.48 -30.40
C PRO A 340 -18.22 -18.53 -31.21
N ASN A 341 -17.63 -17.88 -32.22
CA ASN A 341 -18.30 -17.03 -33.21
C ASN A 341 -18.10 -15.52 -33.02
N ASP A 342 -16.84 -15.10 -32.95
CA ASP A 342 -16.46 -13.69 -32.90
C ASP A 342 -17.08 -12.86 -34.02
N ASP A 343 -17.22 -13.42 -35.25
CA ASP A 343 -17.79 -12.70 -36.40
C ASP A 343 -19.26 -12.32 -36.25
N GLU A 344 -20.06 -13.18 -35.61
CA GLU A 344 -21.46 -12.87 -35.29
C GLU A 344 -21.55 -11.85 -34.16
N THR A 345 -20.71 -11.99 -33.14
CA THR A 345 -20.65 -11.04 -32.03
C THR A 345 -20.22 -9.65 -32.51
N ILE A 346 -19.24 -9.56 -33.39
CA ILE A 346 -18.79 -8.29 -34.00
C ILE A 346 -19.95 -7.61 -34.75
N LYS A 347 -20.68 -8.34 -35.61
CA LYS A 347 -21.84 -7.80 -36.33
C LYS A 347 -22.97 -7.35 -35.39
N LEU A 348 -23.19 -8.10 -34.30
CA LEU A 348 -24.18 -7.71 -33.29
C LEU A 348 -23.76 -6.43 -32.55
N LEU A 349 -22.49 -6.31 -32.15
CA LEU A 349 -21.94 -5.12 -31.50
C LEU A 349 -22.02 -3.90 -32.43
N GLU A 350 -21.67 -4.02 -33.70
CA GLU A 350 -21.80 -2.91 -34.66
C GLU A 350 -23.28 -2.47 -34.79
N LYS A 351 -24.24 -3.39 -34.78
CA LYS A 351 -25.66 -3.05 -34.73
C LYS A 351 -26.07 -2.35 -33.43
N ILE A 352 -25.59 -2.83 -32.28
CA ILE A 352 -25.85 -2.22 -30.96
C ILE A 352 -25.34 -0.80 -30.93
N ILE A 353 -24.08 -0.57 -31.31
CA ILE A 353 -23.44 0.74 -31.33
C ILE A 353 -24.21 1.70 -32.24
N LYS A 354 -24.61 1.26 -33.42
CA LYS A 354 -25.42 2.10 -34.31
C LYS A 354 -26.73 2.53 -33.62
N ASN A 355 -27.46 1.59 -33.00
CA ASN A 355 -28.73 1.87 -32.33
C ASN A 355 -28.51 2.79 -31.09
N GLN A 356 -27.46 2.60 -30.33
CA GLN A 356 -27.10 3.47 -29.19
C GLN A 356 -26.84 4.90 -29.67
N ARG A 357 -26.12 5.09 -30.76
CA ARG A 357 -25.86 6.40 -31.35
C ARG A 357 -27.12 7.07 -31.91
N ASP A 358 -28.03 6.28 -32.53
CA ASP A 358 -29.34 6.77 -32.95
C ASP A 358 -30.20 7.23 -31.76
N ILE A 359 -30.14 6.49 -30.63
CA ILE A 359 -30.77 6.88 -29.35
C ILE A 359 -30.17 8.19 -28.81
N ILE A 360 -28.83 8.30 -28.73
CA ILE A 360 -28.15 9.51 -28.28
C ILE A 360 -28.60 10.71 -29.11
N ALA A 361 -28.58 10.61 -30.44
CA ALA A 361 -28.97 11.69 -31.32
C ALA A 361 -30.43 12.11 -31.11
N LYS A 362 -31.33 11.13 -30.94
CA LYS A 362 -32.78 11.38 -30.76
C LYS A 362 -33.07 12.06 -29.41
N GLU A 363 -32.51 11.54 -28.31
CA GLU A 363 -32.83 12.05 -26.97
C GLU A 363 -32.15 13.40 -26.65
N THR A 364 -30.96 13.66 -27.23
CA THR A 364 -30.25 14.94 -27.07
C THR A 364 -30.70 15.99 -28.09
N GLY A 365 -31.38 15.62 -29.17
CA GLY A 365 -31.74 16.52 -30.26
C GLY A 365 -30.53 17.02 -31.10
N ARG A 366 -29.38 16.38 -31.00
CA ARG A 366 -28.11 16.72 -31.65
C ARG A 366 -27.47 15.49 -32.29
N PRO A 367 -26.65 15.65 -33.34
CA PRO A 367 -25.89 14.53 -33.89
C PRO A 367 -25.07 13.83 -32.79
N ALA A 368 -25.04 12.49 -32.77
CA ALA A 368 -24.35 11.71 -31.75
C ALA A 368 -22.87 12.10 -31.57
N LYS A 369 -22.19 12.51 -32.66
CA LYS A 369 -20.80 12.98 -32.65
C LYS A 369 -20.54 14.26 -31.81
N GLU A 370 -21.60 14.99 -31.46
CA GLU A 370 -21.50 16.20 -30.60
C GLU A 370 -21.57 15.84 -29.11
N ARG A 371 -21.87 14.57 -28.78
CA ARG A 371 -21.80 14.02 -27.43
C ARG A 371 -20.56 13.15 -27.30
N GLN A 372 -19.72 13.41 -26.31
CA GLN A 372 -18.57 12.56 -26.04
C GLN A 372 -19.02 11.14 -25.73
N GLN A 373 -18.40 10.19 -26.38
CA GLN A 373 -18.66 8.76 -26.22
C GLN A 373 -17.37 8.00 -26.04
N LEU A 374 -17.46 6.91 -25.32
CA LEU A 374 -16.31 6.07 -24.98
C LEU A 374 -16.66 4.61 -25.27
N TRP A 375 -15.74 3.86 -25.83
CA TRP A 375 -15.84 2.41 -25.89
C TRP A 375 -14.61 1.76 -25.29
N ALA A 376 -14.80 0.96 -24.22
CA ALA A 376 -13.73 0.26 -23.53
C ALA A 376 -13.48 -1.11 -24.20
N LEU A 377 -12.24 -1.33 -24.64
CA LEU A 377 -11.75 -2.58 -25.20
C LEU A 377 -11.25 -3.53 -24.11
N TYR A 378 -12.11 -3.82 -23.13
CA TYR A 378 -11.76 -4.66 -21.99
C TYR A 378 -11.91 -6.13 -22.31
N LYS A 379 -11.01 -6.97 -21.80
CA LYS A 379 -10.99 -8.43 -21.99
C LYS A 379 -11.21 -8.86 -23.46
N GLU A 380 -12.24 -9.62 -23.77
CA GLU A 380 -12.57 -10.15 -25.11
C GLU A 380 -12.89 -9.07 -26.14
N VAL A 381 -13.34 -7.88 -25.73
CA VAL A 381 -13.69 -6.79 -26.65
C VAL A 381 -12.47 -6.29 -27.42
N GLN A 382 -11.27 -6.31 -26.83
CA GLN A 382 -10.03 -6.01 -27.57
C GLN A 382 -9.82 -7.01 -28.72
N ARG A 383 -10.06 -8.31 -28.50
CA ARG A 383 -9.94 -9.32 -29.56
C ARG A 383 -10.91 -9.05 -30.72
N TYR A 384 -12.13 -8.60 -30.43
CA TYR A 384 -13.09 -8.20 -31.49
C TYR A 384 -12.58 -7.01 -32.29
N TYR A 385 -11.99 -6.03 -31.61
CA TYR A 385 -11.38 -4.88 -32.26
C TYR A 385 -10.21 -5.31 -33.17
N ASP A 386 -9.32 -6.16 -32.69
CA ASP A 386 -8.19 -6.70 -33.45
C ASP A 386 -8.64 -7.55 -34.67
N LYS A 387 -9.85 -8.12 -34.62
CA LYS A 387 -10.49 -8.83 -35.73
C LYS A 387 -11.28 -7.92 -36.68
N GLY A 388 -11.24 -6.60 -36.47
CA GLY A 388 -11.79 -5.63 -37.41
C GLY A 388 -13.16 -5.05 -37.06
N LEU A 389 -13.62 -5.20 -35.82
CA LEU A 389 -14.77 -4.47 -35.32
C LEU A 389 -14.56 -2.96 -35.49
N LYS A 390 -15.54 -2.29 -36.10
CA LYS A 390 -15.44 -0.88 -36.45
C LYS A 390 -15.97 0.02 -35.35
N VAL A 391 -15.10 0.90 -34.87
CA VAL A 391 -15.47 1.96 -33.92
C VAL A 391 -15.70 3.26 -34.70
N PRO A 392 -16.82 3.98 -34.47
CA PRO A 392 -17.04 5.29 -35.12
C PRO A 392 -15.90 6.27 -34.80
N ASP A 393 -15.45 7.05 -35.83
CA ASP A 393 -14.23 7.87 -35.81
C ASP A 393 -14.20 8.96 -34.71
N ASP A 394 -15.35 9.32 -34.15
CA ASP A 394 -15.53 10.34 -33.11
C ASP A 394 -15.62 9.76 -31.67
N VAL A 395 -15.58 8.44 -31.51
CA VAL A 395 -15.67 7.74 -30.22
C VAL A 395 -14.29 7.56 -29.62
N ILE A 396 -14.12 7.83 -28.34
CA ILE A 396 -12.87 7.54 -27.61
C ILE A 396 -12.69 6.02 -27.52
N ILE A 397 -11.59 5.50 -28.00
CA ILE A 397 -11.20 4.11 -27.84
C ILE A 397 -10.39 3.99 -26.56
N LEU A 398 -10.91 3.24 -25.57
CA LEU A 398 -10.26 3.02 -24.30
C LEU A 398 -9.62 1.63 -24.28
N PHE A 399 -8.29 1.58 -24.36
CA PHE A 399 -7.53 0.37 -24.10
C PHE A 399 -7.51 0.06 -22.61
N SER A 400 -7.18 -1.17 -22.26
CA SER A 400 -6.95 -1.59 -20.88
C SER A 400 -5.61 -2.28 -20.73
N ASP A 401 -5.09 -2.26 -19.50
CA ASP A 401 -4.02 -3.16 -19.08
C ASP A 401 -4.51 -4.61 -18.95
N ASP A 402 -3.66 -5.48 -18.44
CA ASP A 402 -3.95 -6.90 -18.18
C ASP A 402 -4.62 -7.17 -16.83
N ASN A 403 -5.09 -6.14 -16.12
CA ASN A 403 -5.60 -6.08 -14.74
C ASN A 403 -4.51 -6.13 -13.65
N TRP A 404 -3.23 -6.24 -14.04
CA TRP A 404 -2.09 -6.27 -13.13
C TRP A 404 -1.10 -5.13 -13.40
N GLY A 405 -1.48 -4.18 -14.26
CA GLY A 405 -0.71 -2.99 -14.56
C GLY A 405 0.16 -3.08 -15.81
N ASP A 406 0.14 -4.17 -16.58
CA ASP A 406 0.89 -4.29 -17.83
C ASP A 406 0.02 -3.92 -19.04
N ILE A 407 0.52 -3.02 -19.89
CA ILE A 407 -0.23 -2.53 -21.07
C ILE A 407 -0.32 -3.63 -22.12
N ARG A 408 -1.55 -4.01 -22.47
CA ARG A 408 -1.83 -5.09 -23.43
C ARG A 408 -1.67 -4.68 -24.88
N ARG A 409 -1.98 -3.41 -25.21
CA ARG A 409 -2.03 -2.91 -26.57
C ARG A 409 -1.89 -1.39 -26.61
N LEU A 410 -1.23 -0.93 -27.68
CA LEU A 410 -1.10 0.49 -28.01
C LEU A 410 -1.52 0.69 -29.48
N PRO A 411 -1.93 1.91 -29.88
CA PRO A 411 -2.37 2.17 -31.25
C PRO A 411 -1.21 2.10 -32.23
N SER A 412 -1.46 1.57 -33.42
CA SER A 412 -0.55 1.67 -34.55
C SER A 412 -0.51 3.11 -35.09
N PRO A 413 0.50 3.48 -35.91
CA PRO A 413 0.55 4.78 -36.55
C PRO A 413 -0.67 5.10 -37.44
N GLU A 414 -1.29 4.10 -38.04
CA GLU A 414 -2.52 4.24 -38.84
C GLU A 414 -3.72 4.54 -37.95
N GLU A 415 -3.83 3.85 -36.82
CA GLU A 415 -4.92 4.05 -35.86
C GLU A 415 -4.87 5.43 -35.22
N LEU A 416 -3.68 6.02 -35.04
CA LEU A 416 -3.54 7.39 -34.50
C LEU A 416 -4.27 8.49 -35.32
N LYS A 417 -4.77 8.15 -36.53
CA LYS A 417 -5.63 9.05 -37.33
C LYS A 417 -7.08 9.09 -36.80
N HIS A 418 -7.46 8.20 -35.87
CA HIS A 418 -8.77 8.16 -35.28
C HIS A 418 -9.05 9.43 -34.45
N LYS A 419 -10.12 10.17 -34.79
CA LYS A 419 -10.39 11.51 -34.27
C LYS A 419 -10.86 11.54 -32.83
N GLY A 420 -11.54 10.45 -32.39
CA GLY A 420 -11.98 10.29 -31.01
C GLY A 420 -10.82 10.26 -30.02
N GLY A 421 -9.65 9.84 -30.50
CA GLY A 421 -8.45 9.65 -29.67
C GLY A 421 -8.50 8.38 -28.84
N PHE A 422 -7.44 8.15 -28.07
CA PHE A 422 -7.23 6.93 -27.32
C PHE A 422 -7.09 7.21 -25.82
N GLY A 423 -7.62 6.30 -25.02
CA GLY A 423 -7.51 6.32 -23.56
C GLY A 423 -6.97 5.01 -23.01
N MET A 424 -6.70 5.01 -21.71
CA MET A 424 -6.20 3.87 -20.95
C MET A 424 -7.00 3.68 -19.67
N TYR A 425 -7.49 2.47 -19.47
CA TYR A 425 -8.05 1.95 -18.23
C TYR A 425 -6.98 1.13 -17.54
N TYR A 426 -6.50 1.62 -16.39
CA TYR A 426 -5.34 1.09 -15.67
C TYR A 426 -5.75 0.63 -14.26
N HIS A 427 -5.16 -0.47 -13.76
CA HIS A 427 -5.51 -1.07 -12.48
C HIS A 427 -4.41 -0.95 -11.44
N VAL A 428 -4.78 -0.61 -10.19
CA VAL A 428 -4.01 -0.83 -8.97
C VAL A 428 -4.79 -1.67 -7.95
N ASP A 429 -6.00 -2.06 -8.32
CA ASP A 429 -6.91 -2.96 -7.63
C ASP A 429 -7.53 -3.90 -8.67
N TYR A 430 -7.77 -5.17 -8.33
CA TYR A 430 -8.35 -6.13 -9.24
C TYR A 430 -9.15 -7.21 -8.51
N VAL A 431 -10.32 -7.54 -9.05
CA VAL A 431 -11.13 -8.71 -8.65
C VAL A 431 -11.18 -9.70 -9.81
N GLY A 432 -10.58 -10.87 -9.60
CA GLY A 432 -10.54 -11.92 -10.62
C GLY A 432 -9.43 -12.94 -10.39
N ALA A 433 -9.29 -13.86 -11.38
CA ALA A 433 -8.29 -14.92 -11.34
C ALA A 433 -6.85 -14.39 -11.46
N PRO A 434 -5.84 -15.03 -10.83
CA PRO A 434 -5.97 -16.23 -9.97
C PRO A 434 -6.47 -15.93 -8.56
N ARG A 435 -6.27 -14.74 -8.05
CA ARG A 435 -6.71 -14.19 -6.75
C ARG A 435 -6.99 -12.70 -6.86
N ASN A 436 -7.79 -12.19 -5.95
CA ASN A 436 -8.04 -10.75 -5.85
C ASN A 436 -6.80 -9.98 -5.40
N SER A 437 -6.77 -8.68 -5.69
CA SER A 437 -5.81 -7.70 -5.19
C SER A 437 -6.58 -6.46 -4.75
N LYS A 438 -7.15 -6.49 -3.54
CA LYS A 438 -8.11 -5.49 -3.02
C LYS A 438 -7.72 -4.90 -1.67
N TRP A 439 -6.82 -5.53 -0.93
CA TRP A 439 -6.62 -5.19 0.48
C TRP A 439 -5.70 -4.00 0.70
N LEU A 440 -4.45 -4.09 0.21
CA LEU A 440 -3.43 -3.05 0.38
C LEU A 440 -2.83 -2.66 -0.97
N ASN A 441 -2.21 -1.47 -1.03
CA ASN A 441 -1.43 -1.08 -2.19
C ASN A 441 -0.22 -2.01 -2.37
N VAL A 442 -0.14 -2.65 -3.52
CA VAL A 442 0.97 -3.53 -3.92
C VAL A 442 1.68 -3.03 -5.19
N THR A 443 1.32 -1.83 -5.68
CA THR A 443 1.85 -1.30 -6.94
C THR A 443 2.88 -0.20 -6.67
N PRO A 444 4.18 -0.43 -6.97
CA PRO A 444 5.18 0.62 -6.94
C PRO A 444 4.89 1.68 -8.01
N ILE A 445 5.10 2.95 -7.69
CA ILE A 445 4.91 4.02 -8.69
C ILE A 445 5.85 3.89 -9.89
N GLN A 446 6.98 3.21 -9.74
CA GLN A 446 7.93 2.92 -10.81
C GLN A 446 7.27 2.10 -11.92
N HIS A 447 6.40 1.15 -11.56
CA HIS A 447 5.63 0.36 -12.53
C HIS A 447 4.55 1.24 -13.21
N ILE A 448 3.83 2.05 -12.45
CA ILE A 448 2.85 3.01 -13.00
C ILE A 448 3.55 3.96 -13.98
N TRP A 449 4.70 4.53 -13.58
CA TRP A 449 5.48 5.44 -14.40
C TRP A 449 5.95 4.77 -15.71
N ASP A 450 6.48 3.57 -15.63
CA ASP A 450 6.98 2.82 -16.82
C ASP A 450 5.86 2.61 -17.84
N GLN A 451 4.75 2.03 -17.39
CA GLN A 451 3.64 1.64 -18.26
C GLN A 451 2.85 2.86 -18.80
N LEU A 452 2.66 3.89 -17.99
CA LEU A 452 1.97 5.10 -18.44
C LEU A 452 2.88 6.04 -19.25
N THR A 453 4.20 6.00 -19.07
CA THR A 453 5.16 6.65 -19.97
C THR A 453 5.07 6.04 -21.37
N LEU A 454 5.08 4.71 -21.45
CA LEU A 454 4.85 3.97 -22.69
C LEU A 454 3.52 4.37 -23.33
N THR A 455 2.44 4.37 -22.56
CA THR A 455 1.09 4.75 -22.97
C THR A 455 1.07 6.15 -23.58
N TYR A 456 1.63 7.15 -22.91
CA TYR A 456 1.66 8.54 -23.36
C TYR A 456 2.51 8.73 -24.64
N GLN A 457 3.68 8.09 -24.70
CA GLN A 457 4.58 8.20 -25.85
C GLN A 457 3.99 7.62 -27.14
N TYR A 458 3.06 6.68 -27.04
CA TYR A 458 2.33 6.11 -28.18
C TYR A 458 1.01 6.84 -28.49
N GLY A 459 0.80 8.04 -27.95
CA GLY A 459 -0.34 8.90 -28.31
C GLY A 459 -1.66 8.53 -27.64
N VAL A 460 -1.64 7.85 -26.52
CA VAL A 460 -2.82 7.52 -25.71
C VAL A 460 -2.94 8.56 -24.60
N ASP A 461 -3.53 9.71 -24.91
CA ASP A 461 -3.57 10.91 -24.05
C ASP A 461 -4.98 11.52 -23.91
N LYS A 462 -6.01 10.85 -24.48
CA LYS A 462 -7.36 11.42 -24.45
C LYS A 462 -8.06 11.23 -23.11
N LEU A 463 -7.97 10.05 -22.51
CA LEU A 463 -8.62 9.72 -21.24
C LEU A 463 -7.81 8.66 -20.51
N TRP A 464 -7.46 8.93 -19.24
CA TRP A 464 -6.91 7.94 -18.32
C TRP A 464 -7.83 7.75 -17.12
N VAL A 465 -8.19 6.51 -16.83
CA VAL A 465 -9.00 6.14 -15.66
C VAL A 465 -8.29 5.05 -14.87
N LEU A 466 -8.11 5.30 -13.56
CA LEU A 466 -7.45 4.40 -12.62
C LEU A 466 -8.50 3.62 -11.82
N ASN A 467 -8.50 2.30 -11.96
CA ASN A 467 -9.27 1.44 -11.05
C ASN A 467 -8.55 1.34 -9.72
N VAL A 468 -9.20 1.79 -8.66
CA VAL A 468 -8.67 1.84 -7.29
C VAL A 468 -9.42 0.91 -6.34
N GLY A 469 -10.48 0.23 -6.81
CA GLY A 469 -11.42 -0.45 -5.92
C GLY A 469 -12.05 0.55 -4.97
N ASP A 470 -11.38 0.78 -3.85
CA ASP A 470 -11.69 1.81 -2.87
C ASP A 470 -10.66 2.94 -2.92
N LEU A 471 -10.95 4.11 -2.32
CA LEU A 471 -9.98 5.21 -2.21
C LEU A 471 -8.83 4.89 -1.25
N LYS A 472 -9.08 4.03 -0.28
CA LYS A 472 -8.12 3.62 0.74
C LYS A 472 -7.83 2.12 0.64
N PRO A 473 -6.56 1.74 0.76
CA PRO A 473 -5.37 2.58 1.02
C PRO A 473 -4.59 2.96 -0.27
N MET A 474 -5.25 3.49 -1.27
CA MET A 474 -4.68 3.82 -2.58
C MET A 474 -4.26 5.29 -2.73
N GLU A 475 -4.10 6.04 -1.62
CA GLU A 475 -3.83 7.48 -1.60
C GLU A 475 -2.58 7.85 -2.42
N TYR A 476 -1.50 7.11 -2.26
CA TYR A 476 -0.25 7.42 -2.96
C TYR A 476 -0.27 7.07 -4.46
N PRO A 477 -0.71 5.87 -4.89
CA PRO A 477 -0.91 5.58 -6.32
C PRO A 477 -1.85 6.57 -7.02
N ILE A 478 -2.95 6.97 -6.36
CA ILE A 478 -3.89 7.97 -6.88
C ILE A 478 -3.19 9.31 -7.12
N THR A 479 -2.43 9.78 -6.13
CA THR A 479 -1.71 11.06 -6.24
C THR A 479 -0.72 11.03 -7.40
N PHE A 480 0.11 9.98 -7.46
CA PHE A 480 1.08 9.84 -8.54
C PHE A 480 0.42 9.78 -9.93
N PHE A 481 -0.64 8.97 -10.06
CA PHE A 481 -1.38 8.85 -11.31
C PHE A 481 -1.95 10.19 -11.79
N MET A 482 -2.56 10.98 -10.90
CA MET A 482 -3.15 12.29 -11.25
C MET A 482 -2.08 13.32 -11.63
N ASP A 483 -0.98 13.39 -10.86
CA ASP A 483 0.15 14.28 -11.16
C ASP A 483 0.82 13.90 -12.48
N PHE A 484 1.00 12.61 -12.71
CA PHE A 484 1.59 12.10 -13.94
C PHE A 484 0.68 12.34 -15.17
N ALA A 485 -0.64 12.13 -15.04
CA ALA A 485 -1.59 12.45 -16.10
C ALA A 485 -1.66 13.96 -16.42
N TRP A 486 -1.40 14.82 -15.43
CA TRP A 486 -1.27 16.26 -15.65
C TRP A 486 -0.03 16.59 -16.49
N ASN A 487 1.13 16.06 -16.12
CA ASN A 487 2.39 16.31 -16.84
C ASN A 487 3.31 15.07 -16.88
N PRO A 488 3.12 14.17 -17.86
CA PRO A 488 3.94 12.95 -18.00
C PRO A 488 5.43 13.20 -18.31
N LYS A 489 5.79 14.44 -18.68
CA LYS A 489 7.16 14.83 -19.00
C LYS A 489 7.95 15.34 -17.78
N ARG A 490 7.30 15.45 -16.63
CA ARG A 490 7.91 15.98 -15.42
C ARG A 490 8.92 15.03 -14.82
N TYR A 491 8.61 13.74 -14.81
CA TYR A 491 9.42 12.72 -14.18
C TYR A 491 10.02 11.77 -15.21
N ASP A 492 11.30 11.55 -15.07
CA ASP A 492 12.04 10.50 -15.76
C ASP A 492 12.77 9.60 -14.75
N ALA A 493 13.48 8.57 -15.23
CA ALA A 493 14.17 7.63 -14.35
C ALA A 493 15.22 8.28 -13.43
N SER A 494 15.73 9.47 -13.76
CA SER A 494 16.75 10.15 -12.97
C SER A 494 16.17 10.97 -11.80
N ASN A 495 14.91 11.41 -11.89
CA ASN A 495 14.26 12.27 -10.89
C ASN A 495 12.95 11.70 -10.30
N LEU A 496 12.57 10.47 -10.66
CA LEU A 496 11.31 9.86 -10.22
C LEU A 496 11.15 9.84 -8.70
N LEU A 497 12.25 9.67 -7.95
CA LEU A 497 12.23 9.64 -6.49
C LEU A 497 11.94 11.01 -5.83
N GLU A 498 11.94 12.10 -6.60
CA GLU A 498 11.49 13.40 -6.07
C GLU A 498 9.99 13.40 -5.75
N HIS A 499 9.18 12.62 -6.48
CA HIS A 499 7.73 12.57 -6.25
C HIS A 499 7.39 12.03 -4.86
N PRO A 500 7.82 10.80 -4.43
CA PRO A 500 7.51 10.31 -3.08
C PRO A 500 8.08 11.22 -1.98
N ARG A 501 9.24 11.85 -2.22
CA ARG A 501 9.82 12.80 -1.26
C ARG A 501 8.92 14.03 -1.08
N LYS A 502 8.47 14.66 -2.19
CA LYS A 502 7.56 15.82 -2.16
C LYS A 502 6.22 15.46 -1.53
N PHE A 503 5.65 14.31 -1.91
CA PHE A 503 4.42 13.81 -1.32
C PHE A 503 4.56 13.65 0.20
N CYS A 504 5.62 12.99 0.69
CA CYS A 504 5.86 12.82 2.12
C CYS A 504 6.15 14.14 2.85
N ALA A 505 6.84 15.09 2.20
CA ALA A 505 7.05 16.42 2.76
C ALA A 505 5.73 17.16 3.02
N GLN A 506 4.81 17.08 2.07
CA GLN A 506 3.48 17.69 2.18
C GLN A 506 2.64 17.07 3.31
N GLN A 507 2.73 15.74 3.51
CA GLN A 507 1.91 15.05 4.50
C GLN A 507 2.51 15.09 5.92
N PHE A 508 3.85 15.04 6.05
CA PHE A 508 4.55 14.83 7.34
C PHE A 508 5.56 15.93 7.67
N GLY A 509 5.75 16.90 6.78
CA GLY A 509 6.73 17.98 6.94
C GLY A 509 8.11 17.63 6.35
N GLU A 510 8.84 18.69 5.98
CA GLU A 510 10.13 18.59 5.25
C GLU A 510 11.18 17.75 5.99
N SER A 511 11.24 17.87 7.33
CA SER A 511 12.22 17.13 8.16
C SER A 511 11.99 15.61 8.19
N GLN A 512 10.79 15.13 7.82
CA GLN A 512 10.43 13.72 7.81
C GLN A 512 10.42 13.11 6.40
N ALA A 513 10.52 13.96 5.37
CA ALA A 513 10.26 13.61 3.98
C ALA A 513 11.15 12.49 3.44
N ASP A 514 12.46 12.59 3.65
CA ASP A 514 13.43 11.65 3.07
C ASP A 514 13.24 10.23 3.63
N GLU A 515 13.08 10.12 4.95
CA GLU A 515 12.89 8.81 5.59
C GLU A 515 11.50 8.24 5.28
N ALA A 516 10.43 9.04 5.30
CA ALA A 516 9.10 8.58 4.94
C ALA A 516 9.04 8.12 3.48
N ALA A 517 9.68 8.84 2.55
CA ALA A 517 9.76 8.45 1.16
C ALA A 517 10.56 7.16 0.94
N ARG A 518 11.68 6.97 1.68
CA ARG A 518 12.45 5.72 1.67
C ARG A 518 11.58 4.55 2.12
N ILE A 519 10.88 4.70 3.24
CA ILE A 519 9.98 3.68 3.79
C ILE A 519 8.85 3.38 2.81
N LEU A 520 8.22 4.40 2.21
CA LEU A 520 7.15 4.25 1.23
C LEU A 520 7.59 3.47 -0.02
N ASN A 521 8.78 3.78 -0.55
CA ASN A 521 9.34 3.06 -1.70
C ASN A 521 9.67 1.60 -1.36
N LEU A 522 10.27 1.33 -0.19
CA LEU A 522 10.57 -0.03 0.24
C LEU A 522 9.29 -0.83 0.50
N TYR A 523 8.29 -0.21 1.14
CA TYR A 523 6.99 -0.83 1.36
C TYR A 523 6.36 -1.27 0.03
N SER A 524 6.22 -0.36 -0.93
CA SER A 524 5.60 -0.67 -2.21
C SER A 524 6.42 -1.68 -3.04
N GLN A 525 7.76 -1.62 -2.98
CA GLN A 525 8.64 -2.60 -3.61
C GLN A 525 8.45 -4.00 -3.01
N TYR A 526 8.40 -4.11 -1.67
CA TYR A 526 8.26 -5.41 -1.01
C TYR A 526 6.85 -5.98 -1.20
N ALA A 527 5.82 -5.14 -1.09
CA ALA A 527 4.44 -5.53 -1.35
C ALA A 527 4.21 -5.95 -2.81
N GLY A 528 4.91 -5.33 -3.76
CA GLY A 528 4.83 -5.64 -5.18
C GLY A 528 5.49 -6.95 -5.61
N ARG A 529 6.22 -7.65 -4.72
CA ARG A 529 6.80 -8.97 -5.02
C ARG A 529 5.74 -10.04 -5.19
N VAL A 530 4.72 -10.01 -4.34
CA VAL A 530 3.54 -10.88 -4.40
C VAL A 530 2.39 -10.19 -3.69
N THR A 531 1.22 -10.21 -4.31
CA THR A 531 -0.02 -9.72 -3.70
C THR A 531 -0.31 -10.52 -2.43
N ALA A 532 -0.69 -9.85 -1.34
CA ALA A 532 -0.92 -10.50 -0.04
C ALA A 532 -1.93 -11.66 -0.12
N GLU A 533 -2.97 -11.51 -0.94
CA GLU A 533 -4.00 -12.51 -1.20
C GLU A 533 -3.48 -13.76 -1.95
N MET A 534 -2.31 -13.66 -2.60
CA MET A 534 -1.63 -14.78 -3.27
C MET A 534 -0.51 -15.40 -2.45
N LEU A 535 -0.16 -14.81 -1.30
CA LEU A 535 0.88 -15.32 -0.42
C LEU A 535 0.41 -16.59 0.30
N ASP A 536 1.26 -17.61 0.32
CA ASP A 536 1.07 -18.85 1.08
C ASP A 536 2.40 -19.44 1.56
N ALA A 537 2.34 -20.57 2.27
CA ALA A 537 3.51 -21.25 2.82
C ALA A 537 4.52 -21.76 1.75
N SER A 538 4.14 -21.81 0.47
CA SER A 538 4.98 -22.31 -0.64
C SER A 538 5.53 -21.20 -1.52
N THR A 539 5.12 -19.95 -1.30
CA THR A 539 5.48 -18.80 -2.16
C THR A 539 6.99 -18.57 -2.21
N TYR A 540 7.66 -18.63 -1.07
CA TYR A 540 9.11 -18.47 -0.97
C TYR A 540 9.79 -19.74 -0.47
N ASN A 541 11.01 -19.98 -0.91
CA ASN A 541 11.75 -21.18 -0.56
C ASN A 541 12.34 -21.09 0.86
N ILE A 542 11.90 -21.99 1.76
CA ILE A 542 12.43 -22.06 3.14
C ILE A 542 13.80 -22.76 3.22
N GLU A 543 14.10 -23.66 2.27
CA GLU A 543 15.37 -24.45 2.29
C GLU A 543 16.58 -23.57 1.92
N THR A 544 16.39 -22.59 1.04
CA THR A 544 17.42 -21.62 0.66
C THR A 544 17.57 -20.48 1.66
N GLY A 545 16.62 -20.36 2.60
CA GLY A 545 16.53 -19.21 3.52
C GLY A 545 15.86 -17.96 2.92
N GLU A 546 15.36 -18.04 1.68
CA GLU A 546 14.71 -16.93 0.99
C GLU A 546 13.50 -16.38 1.77
N PHE A 547 12.60 -17.28 2.25
CA PHE A 547 11.42 -16.83 2.99
C PHE A 547 11.82 -16.11 4.28
N LYS A 548 12.82 -16.61 5.00
CA LYS A 548 13.34 -15.94 6.19
C LYS A 548 13.92 -14.57 5.86
N GLN A 549 14.68 -14.45 4.77
CA GLN A 549 15.24 -13.16 4.32
C GLN A 549 14.13 -12.13 4.08
N VAL A 550 13.06 -12.50 3.37
CA VAL A 550 11.93 -11.61 3.09
C VAL A 550 11.22 -11.19 4.38
N CYS A 551 11.00 -12.10 5.32
CA CYS A 551 10.45 -11.75 6.63
C CYS A 551 11.36 -10.77 7.39
N ASP A 552 12.67 -11.01 7.40
CA ASP A 552 13.64 -10.13 8.06
C ASP A 552 13.67 -8.71 7.44
N GLU A 553 13.43 -8.59 6.14
CA GLU A 553 13.30 -7.30 5.45
C GLU A 553 12.06 -6.54 5.94
N PHE A 554 10.90 -7.21 6.05
CA PHE A 554 9.69 -6.59 6.60
C PHE A 554 9.82 -6.22 8.09
N VAL A 555 10.45 -7.07 8.91
CA VAL A 555 10.71 -6.77 10.32
C VAL A 555 11.57 -5.51 10.48
N ARG A 556 12.61 -5.36 9.65
CA ARG A 556 13.43 -4.15 9.65
C ARG A 556 12.63 -2.92 9.21
N LEU A 557 11.83 -3.05 8.17
CA LEU A 557 10.99 -1.96 7.66
C LEU A 557 9.93 -1.53 8.68
N GLU A 558 9.30 -2.50 9.39
CA GLU A 558 8.37 -2.22 10.49
C GLU A 558 9.05 -1.44 11.62
N ALA A 559 10.28 -1.84 12.00
CA ALA A 559 11.04 -1.14 13.02
C ALA A 559 11.40 0.30 12.60
N ASP A 560 11.74 0.53 11.34
CA ASP A 560 12.01 1.86 10.79
C ASP A 560 10.75 2.73 10.79
N ALA A 561 9.64 2.19 10.29
CA ALA A 561 8.35 2.88 10.28
C ALA A 561 7.86 3.24 11.69
N LEU A 562 7.98 2.32 12.64
CA LEU A 562 7.60 2.56 14.03
C LEU A 562 8.49 3.64 14.68
N ARG A 563 9.78 3.64 14.40
CA ARG A 563 10.72 4.66 14.91
C ARG A 563 10.35 6.05 14.39
N GLN A 564 10.06 6.17 13.11
CA GLN A 564 9.62 7.43 12.51
C GLN A 564 8.25 7.86 13.08
N TYR A 565 7.28 6.96 13.18
CA TYR A 565 5.97 7.22 13.79
C TYR A 565 6.08 7.82 15.20
N LEU A 566 6.97 7.27 16.03
CA LEU A 566 7.18 7.75 17.39
C LEU A 566 7.84 9.14 17.43
N SER A 567 8.60 9.52 16.40
CA SER A 567 9.22 10.84 16.28
C SER A 567 8.28 11.93 15.76
N LEU A 568 7.14 11.53 15.15
CA LEU A 568 6.17 12.48 14.61
C LEU A 568 5.36 13.18 15.71
N PRO A 569 4.96 14.44 15.48
CA PRO A 569 3.97 15.10 16.34
C PRO A 569 2.65 14.31 16.34
N GLU A 570 1.93 14.35 17.47
CA GLU A 570 0.75 13.53 17.70
C GLU A 570 -0.32 13.69 16.61
N ASN A 571 -0.55 14.93 16.16
CA ASN A 571 -1.53 15.24 15.12
C ASN A 571 -1.20 14.70 13.71
N ALA A 572 0.05 14.30 13.43
CA ALA A 572 0.45 13.70 12.16
C ALA A 572 0.45 12.15 12.21
N ARG A 573 0.27 11.56 13.40
CA ARG A 573 0.39 10.11 13.59
C ARG A 573 -0.72 9.32 12.91
N ASP A 574 -1.95 9.84 12.89
CA ASP A 574 -3.08 9.15 12.24
C ASP A 574 -2.86 9.05 10.72
N ALA A 575 -2.41 10.13 10.07
CA ALA A 575 -2.06 10.11 8.65
C ALA A 575 -0.92 9.14 8.35
N TYR A 576 0.14 9.15 9.17
CA TYR A 576 1.27 8.23 9.01
C TYR A 576 0.90 6.77 9.25
N ARG A 577 0.06 6.52 10.26
CA ARG A 577 -0.44 5.17 10.56
C ARG A 577 -1.24 4.60 9.38
N GLN A 578 -2.08 5.39 8.74
CA GLN A 578 -2.86 4.98 7.57
C GLN A 578 -1.98 4.66 6.36
N LEU A 579 -1.05 5.54 6.03
CA LEU A 579 -0.27 5.45 4.80
C LEU A 579 0.88 4.43 4.88
N LEU A 580 1.57 4.34 6.02
CA LEU A 580 2.84 3.61 6.16
C LEU A 580 2.80 2.56 7.26
N LEU A 581 2.51 2.94 8.52
CA LEU A 581 2.74 2.02 9.63
C LEU A 581 1.81 0.81 9.60
N PHE A 582 0.50 1.02 9.41
CA PHE A 582 -0.46 -0.08 9.36
C PHE A 582 -0.17 -1.06 8.21
N PRO A 583 -0.04 -0.63 6.93
CA PRO A 583 0.19 -1.58 5.85
C PRO A 583 1.52 -2.34 6.01
N ILE A 584 2.57 -1.70 6.52
CA ILE A 584 3.84 -2.37 6.80
C ILE A 584 3.69 -3.41 7.92
N GLN A 585 3.01 -3.07 9.03
CA GLN A 585 2.76 -3.99 10.13
C GLN A 585 1.88 -5.17 9.70
N ALA A 586 0.86 -4.91 8.91
CA ALA A 586 -0.05 -5.91 8.41
C ALA A 586 0.68 -6.91 7.48
N LEU A 587 1.48 -6.41 6.52
CA LEU A 587 2.27 -7.28 5.65
C LEU A 587 3.35 -8.04 6.42
N ALA A 588 4.11 -7.37 7.29
CA ALA A 588 5.12 -8.05 8.13
C ALA A 588 4.51 -9.21 8.93
N ASN A 589 3.31 -9.01 9.45
CA ASN A 589 2.57 -10.02 10.19
C ASN A 589 2.13 -11.21 9.31
N ILE A 590 1.62 -10.94 8.10
CA ILE A 590 1.16 -12.00 7.19
C ILE A 590 2.35 -12.81 6.63
N TYR A 591 3.44 -12.15 6.30
CA TYR A 591 4.67 -12.83 5.87
C TYR A 591 5.23 -13.73 6.98
N ASP A 592 5.24 -13.26 8.24
CA ASP A 592 5.62 -14.06 9.39
C ASP A 592 4.69 -15.25 9.62
N MET A 593 3.37 -15.04 9.44
CA MET A 593 2.36 -16.10 9.57
C MET A 593 2.58 -17.24 8.58
N TYR A 594 2.77 -16.93 7.29
CA TYR A 594 2.96 -17.97 6.27
C TYR A 594 4.37 -18.60 6.32
N TYR A 595 5.38 -17.83 6.73
CA TYR A 595 6.68 -18.42 7.07
C TYR A 595 6.58 -19.39 8.22
N ALA A 596 5.85 -19.03 9.28
CA ALA A 596 5.60 -19.92 10.41
C ALA A 596 4.83 -21.17 10.00
N GLN A 597 3.85 -21.07 9.09
CA GLN A 597 3.15 -22.21 8.53
C GLN A 597 4.10 -23.14 7.74
N ALA A 598 4.97 -22.58 6.90
CA ALA A 598 5.96 -23.34 6.16
C ALA A 598 6.90 -24.10 7.09
N MET A 599 7.40 -23.46 8.14
CA MET A 599 8.23 -24.08 9.18
C MET A 599 7.48 -25.15 9.97
N ASN A 600 6.21 -24.89 10.32
CA ASN A 600 5.35 -25.85 10.98
C ASN A 600 5.19 -27.14 10.16
N HIS A 601 4.85 -27.01 8.87
CA HIS A 601 4.68 -28.15 7.98
C HIS A 601 5.98 -28.96 7.79
N LYS A 602 7.12 -28.26 7.62
CA LYS A 602 8.43 -28.90 7.51
C LYS A 602 8.76 -29.70 8.76
N LEU A 603 8.72 -29.07 9.93
CA LEU A 603 9.08 -29.70 11.18
C LEU A 603 8.09 -30.83 11.57
N TYR A 604 6.82 -30.68 11.23
CA TYR A 604 5.84 -31.76 11.41
C TYR A 604 6.17 -32.98 10.55
N ALA A 605 6.55 -32.78 9.29
CA ALA A 605 6.95 -33.87 8.40
C ALA A 605 8.25 -34.57 8.86
N GLU A 606 9.12 -33.85 9.57
CA GLU A 606 10.32 -34.39 10.21
C GLU A 606 10.05 -35.06 11.58
N GLY A 607 8.83 -34.99 12.09
CA GLY A 607 8.46 -35.48 13.44
C GLY A 607 9.09 -34.65 14.55
N ASN A 608 9.46 -33.39 14.29
CA ASN A 608 10.10 -32.50 15.24
C ASN A 608 9.05 -31.80 16.12
N PRO A 609 9.08 -31.94 17.46
CA PRO A 609 8.10 -31.30 18.36
C PRO A 609 8.05 -29.76 18.26
N GLU A 610 9.11 -29.12 17.79
CA GLU A 610 9.10 -27.67 17.55
C GLU A 610 8.02 -27.23 16.53
N ALA A 611 7.46 -28.17 15.76
CA ALA A 611 6.30 -27.94 14.92
C ALA A 611 5.16 -27.25 15.68
N ASN A 612 4.92 -27.65 16.96
CA ASN A 612 3.86 -27.06 17.77
C ASN A 612 4.12 -25.59 18.13
N VAL A 613 5.39 -25.19 18.34
CA VAL A 613 5.79 -23.79 18.59
C VAL A 613 5.49 -22.93 17.36
N TRP A 614 5.75 -23.47 16.18
CA TRP A 614 5.44 -22.78 14.93
C TRP A 614 3.93 -22.73 14.64
N ALA A 615 3.18 -23.75 15.03
CA ALA A 615 1.72 -23.73 14.99
C ALA A 615 1.13 -22.59 15.84
N ASP A 616 1.61 -22.46 17.11
CA ASP A 616 1.21 -21.37 18.00
C ASP A 616 1.55 -19.99 17.40
N ARG A 617 2.67 -19.89 16.68
CA ARG A 617 3.08 -18.64 16.01
C ARG A 617 2.10 -18.26 14.89
N VAL A 618 1.65 -19.20 14.06
CA VAL A 618 0.62 -18.96 13.04
C VAL A 618 -0.66 -18.40 13.66
N GLU A 619 -1.15 -19.04 14.72
CA GLU A 619 -2.38 -18.63 15.42
C GLU A 619 -2.23 -17.23 16.04
N LYS A 620 -1.09 -16.92 16.65
CA LYS A 620 -0.78 -15.59 17.21
C LYS A 620 -0.70 -14.50 16.12
N CYS A 621 -0.11 -14.82 14.97
CA CYS A 621 -0.09 -13.88 13.84
C CYS A 621 -1.50 -13.62 13.31
N PHE A 622 -2.34 -14.64 13.22
CA PHE A 622 -3.74 -14.50 12.83
C PHE A 622 -4.54 -13.62 13.80
N GLU A 623 -4.34 -13.79 15.11
CA GLU A 623 -4.92 -12.94 16.14
C GLU A 623 -4.40 -11.49 16.03
N ARG A 624 -3.08 -11.32 15.84
CA ARG A 624 -2.46 -9.99 15.66
C ARG A 624 -3.04 -9.25 14.45
N ASP A 625 -3.31 -9.93 13.35
CA ASP A 625 -3.97 -9.35 12.18
C ASP A 625 -5.32 -8.72 12.54
N SER A 626 -6.17 -9.46 13.23
CA SER A 626 -7.47 -8.97 13.72
C SER A 626 -7.33 -7.74 14.65
N ILE A 627 -6.26 -7.68 15.46
CA ILE A 627 -5.96 -6.54 16.33
C ILE A 627 -5.56 -5.32 15.51
N LEU A 628 -4.69 -5.49 14.51
CA LEU A 628 -4.23 -4.41 13.61
C LEU A 628 -5.40 -3.82 12.81
N CYS A 629 -6.22 -4.66 12.19
CA CYS A 629 -7.40 -4.25 11.42
C CYS A 629 -8.44 -3.54 12.30
N ARG A 630 -8.68 -4.05 13.53
CA ARG A 630 -9.55 -3.37 14.50
C ARG A 630 -8.98 -2.01 14.90
N GLY A 631 -7.67 -1.90 15.11
CA GLY A 631 -7.00 -0.63 15.41
C GLY A 631 -7.18 0.39 14.29
N TYR A 632 -7.06 -0.04 13.01
CA TYR A 632 -7.36 0.84 11.88
C TYR A 632 -8.79 1.37 11.92
N ASN A 633 -9.77 0.48 12.04
CA ASN A 633 -11.19 0.82 11.97
C ASN A 633 -11.68 1.64 13.17
N LYS A 634 -11.19 1.38 14.40
CA LYS A 634 -11.78 1.91 15.63
C LYS A 634 -10.96 2.98 16.34
N GLU A 635 -9.66 3.10 16.05
CA GLU A 635 -8.77 4.01 16.78
C GLU A 635 -8.32 5.20 15.92
N ILE A 636 -7.96 4.97 14.65
CA ILE A 636 -7.48 6.03 13.76
C ILE A 636 -8.55 7.12 13.63
N ALA A 637 -8.14 8.36 13.83
CA ALA A 637 -9.01 9.53 13.77
C ALA A 637 -10.31 9.37 14.58
N GLY A 638 -10.21 8.72 15.77
CA GLY A 638 -11.35 8.48 16.65
C GLY A 638 -12.40 7.52 16.08
N GLY A 639 -12.01 6.62 15.18
CA GLY A 639 -12.89 5.64 14.54
C GLY A 639 -13.61 6.16 13.28
N LYS A 640 -13.15 7.25 12.69
CA LYS A 640 -13.69 7.83 11.44
C LYS A 640 -13.74 6.81 10.29
N TRP A 641 -12.83 5.84 10.27
CA TRP A 641 -12.67 4.86 9.19
C TRP A 641 -13.29 3.49 9.50
N ASP A 642 -14.25 3.46 10.43
CA ASP A 642 -14.91 2.20 10.82
C ASP A 642 -15.60 1.49 9.64
N GLY A 643 -15.11 0.31 9.34
CA GLY A 643 -15.52 -0.51 8.19
C GLY A 643 -14.61 -0.41 6.96
N MET A 644 -13.65 0.53 6.92
CA MET A 644 -12.79 0.72 5.75
C MET A 644 -11.69 -0.34 5.62
N MET A 645 -11.31 -1.02 6.72
CA MET A 645 -10.26 -2.06 6.70
C MET A 645 -10.82 -3.39 7.21
N ILE A 646 -11.72 -3.98 6.41
CA ILE A 646 -12.37 -5.26 6.68
C ILE A 646 -12.31 -6.22 5.49
N GLN A 647 -11.50 -5.90 4.47
CA GLN A 647 -11.29 -6.75 3.32
C GLN A 647 -10.68 -8.09 3.74
N LYS A 648 -11.25 -9.19 3.25
CA LYS A 648 -10.64 -10.51 3.35
C LYS A 648 -9.28 -10.52 2.62
N HIS A 649 -8.27 -11.12 3.25
CA HIS A 649 -6.91 -11.20 2.71
C HIS A 649 -6.14 -12.45 3.13
N ILE A 650 -6.68 -13.28 4.04
CA ILE A 650 -6.09 -14.54 4.50
C ILE A 650 -6.97 -15.72 4.13
N GLY A 651 -6.34 -16.82 3.68
CA GLY A 651 -7.01 -18.08 3.43
C GLY A 651 -7.77 -18.15 2.10
N TYR A 652 -7.36 -17.37 1.10
CA TYR A 652 -7.86 -17.53 -0.26
C TYR A 652 -7.42 -18.87 -0.86
N THR A 653 -8.35 -19.54 -1.57
CA THR A 653 -8.07 -20.72 -2.40
C THR A 653 -8.21 -20.37 -3.88
N GLU A 654 -9.18 -19.53 -4.21
CA GLU A 654 -9.46 -19.01 -5.55
C GLU A 654 -10.08 -17.59 -5.44
N TRP A 655 -10.14 -16.84 -6.54
CA TRP A 655 -10.61 -15.45 -6.53
C TRP A 655 -12.08 -15.27 -6.10
N ASN A 656 -12.93 -16.25 -6.41
CA ASN A 656 -14.37 -16.23 -6.13
C ASN A 656 -14.76 -17.03 -4.87
N ASP A 657 -13.82 -17.20 -3.93
CA ASP A 657 -14.11 -17.82 -2.63
C ASP A 657 -15.33 -17.16 -1.97
N SER A 658 -16.32 -17.98 -1.61
CA SER A 658 -17.59 -17.52 -1.03
C SER A 658 -17.53 -17.20 0.46
N PHE A 659 -16.39 -17.42 1.12
CA PHE A 659 -16.29 -17.16 2.55
C PHE A 659 -16.20 -15.64 2.85
N PRO A 660 -16.97 -15.17 3.85
CA PRO A 660 -17.13 -13.74 4.09
C PRO A 660 -15.98 -13.09 4.88
N LYS A 661 -15.04 -13.88 5.43
CA LYS A 661 -13.96 -13.41 6.32
C LYS A 661 -12.71 -14.25 6.22
N ASP A 662 -11.63 -13.74 6.79
CA ASP A 662 -10.36 -14.43 6.89
C ASP A 662 -10.44 -15.77 7.61
N THR A 663 -9.65 -16.71 7.14
CA THR A 663 -9.54 -18.06 7.69
C THR A 663 -8.09 -18.34 8.10
N CYS A 664 -7.90 -18.74 9.35
CA CYS A 664 -6.56 -19.09 9.86
C CYS A 664 -5.94 -20.22 9.01
N PRO A 665 -4.70 -20.07 8.54
CA PRO A 665 -4.01 -21.12 7.80
C PRO A 665 -3.92 -22.41 8.60
N LYS A 666 -4.07 -23.54 7.92
CA LYS A 666 -4.05 -24.86 8.57
C LYS A 666 -2.67 -25.14 9.15
N VAL A 667 -2.64 -25.52 10.43
CA VAL A 667 -1.44 -25.96 11.13
C VAL A 667 -1.48 -27.45 11.43
N MET A 668 -0.30 -28.02 11.61
CA MET A 668 -0.11 -29.44 11.97
C MET A 668 0.48 -29.52 13.39
N ARG A 669 -0.09 -30.39 14.22
CA ARG A 669 0.39 -30.57 15.60
C ARG A 669 0.78 -32.02 15.82
N ILE A 670 1.89 -32.23 16.52
CA ILE A 670 2.32 -33.52 16.99
C ILE A 670 1.58 -33.75 18.30
N GLU A 671 0.70 -34.74 18.30
CA GLU A 671 0.03 -35.19 19.51
C GLU A 671 1.07 -35.76 20.48
N ASP A 672 0.92 -35.54 21.77
CA ASP A 672 1.83 -36.01 22.86
C ASP A 672 3.23 -35.36 22.89
N ALA A 673 3.45 -34.23 22.18
CA ALA A 673 4.74 -33.54 22.21
C ALA A 673 5.09 -32.95 23.58
N GLU A 674 4.09 -32.66 24.41
CA GLU A 674 4.27 -32.15 25.79
C GLU A 674 4.64 -33.22 26.80
N ASP A 675 4.31 -34.51 26.58
CA ASP A 675 4.54 -35.62 27.52
C ASP A 675 5.83 -36.42 27.23
N LYS A 676 6.46 -36.26 26.07
CA LYS A 676 7.73 -36.93 25.77
C LYS A 676 8.90 -36.11 26.29
N VAL A 677 9.45 -36.55 27.41
CA VAL A 677 10.69 -35.98 27.96
C VAL A 677 11.87 -36.76 27.39
N GLY A 678 12.73 -36.11 26.59
CA GLY A 678 13.91 -36.76 25.98
C GLY A 678 13.68 -37.35 24.57
N GLY A 679 14.57 -38.23 24.13
CA GLY A 679 14.51 -38.93 22.83
C GLY A 679 15.23 -38.27 21.68
N TYR A 680 15.95 -37.18 21.89
CA TYR A 680 16.65 -36.44 20.84
C TYR A 680 17.88 -37.18 20.30
N VAL A 681 17.98 -37.27 18.96
CA VAL A 681 19.17 -37.81 18.25
C VAL A 681 19.64 -36.77 17.25
N PHE A 682 20.86 -36.28 17.43
CA PHE A 682 21.41 -35.17 16.67
C PHE A 682 22.18 -35.63 15.41
N LYS A 683 22.10 -34.86 14.35
CA LYS A 683 22.81 -35.11 13.09
C LYS A 683 24.08 -34.24 13.02
N PRO A 684 25.20 -34.79 12.53
CA PRO A 684 26.42 -34.04 12.35
C PRO A 684 26.28 -33.01 11.22
N SER A 685 26.94 -31.88 11.39
CA SER A 685 27.09 -30.85 10.34
C SER A 685 28.49 -30.27 10.39
N ALA A 686 29.16 -30.20 9.25
CA ALA A 686 30.48 -29.57 9.12
C ALA A 686 31.56 -30.14 10.06
N GLY A 687 31.52 -31.41 10.44
CA GLY A 687 32.55 -32.07 11.25
C GLY A 687 32.35 -31.91 12.77
N PHE A 688 31.17 -31.54 13.24
CA PHE A 688 30.83 -31.48 14.67
C PHE A 688 29.30 -31.64 14.93
N VAL A 689 28.96 -31.87 16.19
CA VAL A 689 27.57 -31.87 16.69
C VAL A 689 27.47 -30.93 17.89
N THR A 690 26.47 -30.10 17.96
CA THR A 690 26.18 -29.23 19.11
C THR A 690 24.80 -29.56 19.66
N MET A 691 24.68 -29.72 20.97
CA MET A 691 23.46 -30.14 21.67
C MET A 691 23.22 -29.22 22.86
N ASP A 692 22.05 -28.57 22.91
CA ASP A 692 21.64 -27.82 24.11
C ASP A 692 21.25 -28.83 25.22
N ALA A 693 21.58 -28.52 26.46
CA ALA A 693 21.48 -29.50 27.55
C ALA A 693 20.05 -29.97 27.84
N GLU A 694 19.04 -29.17 27.54
CA GLU A 694 17.63 -29.55 27.71
C GLU A 694 17.13 -30.59 26.71
N HIS A 695 17.85 -30.78 25.58
CA HIS A 695 17.50 -31.70 24.51
C HIS A 695 18.29 -33.03 24.62
N TYR A 696 18.12 -33.71 25.73
CA TYR A 696 18.79 -35.00 25.96
C TYR A 696 18.00 -36.17 25.33
N PHE A 697 18.63 -37.33 25.23
CA PHE A 697 17.96 -38.56 24.84
C PHE A 697 17.22 -39.19 26.03
N THR A 698 17.88 -39.38 27.16
CA THR A 698 17.26 -39.92 28.41
C THR A 698 18.01 -39.43 29.63
N VAL A 699 17.33 -39.47 30.76
CA VAL A 699 17.92 -39.20 32.10
C VAL A 699 17.68 -40.35 33.04
N LYS A 700 18.63 -40.58 33.92
CA LYS A 700 18.48 -41.45 35.08
C LYS A 700 18.57 -40.60 36.33
N ASN A 701 17.50 -40.58 37.10
CA ASN A 701 17.42 -39.83 38.35
C ASN A 701 18.09 -40.62 39.48
N PRO A 702 18.69 -39.96 40.50
CA PRO A 702 19.05 -40.56 41.76
C PRO A 702 17.82 -40.85 42.62
N GLN A 703 17.99 -41.49 43.78
CA GLN A 703 16.87 -41.98 44.59
C GLN A 703 15.93 -40.87 45.11
N ASP A 704 16.46 -39.74 45.61
CA ASP A 704 15.72 -38.69 46.30
C ASP A 704 15.82 -37.34 45.62
N ALA A 705 16.13 -37.32 44.29
CA ALA A 705 16.26 -36.10 43.50
C ALA A 705 15.98 -36.40 42.02
N GLN A 706 15.90 -35.34 41.21
CA GLN A 706 15.63 -35.48 39.79
C GLN A 706 16.40 -34.45 38.94
N TRP A 707 16.66 -34.79 37.69
CA TRP A 707 17.08 -33.84 36.69
C TRP A 707 15.97 -32.81 36.47
N THR A 708 16.29 -31.56 36.71
CA THR A 708 15.36 -30.43 36.63
C THR A 708 15.84 -29.41 35.61
N LEU A 709 14.92 -28.96 34.80
CA LEU A 709 15.13 -27.86 33.85
C LEU A 709 15.20 -26.52 34.61
N ILE A 710 16.24 -25.74 34.36
CA ILE A 710 16.39 -24.37 34.87
C ILE A 710 16.17 -23.43 33.70
N PRO A 711 14.98 -22.80 33.53
CA PRO A 711 14.65 -21.98 32.39
C PRO A 711 15.63 -20.82 32.20
N TYR A 712 16.03 -20.54 30.95
CA TYR A 712 16.92 -19.45 30.55
C TYR A 712 18.32 -19.44 31.22
N MET A 713 18.74 -20.55 31.82
CA MET A 713 20.04 -20.62 32.47
C MET A 713 21.22 -20.80 31.48
N GLY A 714 20.98 -21.34 30.29
CA GLY A 714 21.97 -21.48 29.25
C GLY A 714 22.20 -20.22 28.45
N ARG A 715 23.32 -20.12 27.70
CA ARG A 715 23.58 -19.01 26.79
C ARG A 715 22.63 -18.96 25.59
N THR A 716 22.06 -20.06 25.22
CA THR A 716 21.13 -20.21 24.09
C THR A 716 19.75 -20.65 24.52
N ARG A 717 19.65 -21.57 25.48
CA ARG A 717 18.43 -22.18 25.99
C ARG A 717 18.48 -22.33 27.52
N SER A 718 17.87 -23.36 28.06
CA SER A 718 17.84 -23.67 29.51
C SER A 718 19.09 -24.46 29.94
N GLY A 719 19.33 -24.53 31.21
CA GLY A 719 20.27 -25.49 31.78
C GLY A 719 19.53 -26.66 32.46
N ILE A 720 20.19 -27.77 32.69
CA ILE A 720 19.67 -28.89 33.48
C ILE A 720 20.61 -29.25 34.64
N SER A 721 20.04 -29.60 35.78
CA SER A 721 20.79 -30.00 36.98
C SER A 721 19.96 -30.90 37.85
N ILE A 722 20.63 -31.68 38.73
CA ILE A 722 19.94 -32.47 39.72
C ILE A 722 19.50 -31.54 40.86
N GLN A 723 18.23 -31.67 41.26
CA GLN A 723 17.63 -30.90 42.35
C GLN A 723 16.95 -31.83 43.37
N PRO A 724 17.02 -31.50 44.67
CA PRO A 724 17.71 -30.36 45.31
C PRO A 724 19.24 -30.55 45.34
N TYR A 725 20.01 -29.47 45.38
CA TYR A 725 21.50 -29.55 45.44
C TYR A 725 22.06 -30.22 46.68
N SER A 726 21.26 -30.43 47.71
CA SER A 726 21.62 -31.17 48.94
C SER A 726 21.50 -32.70 48.79
N ALA A 727 20.94 -33.16 47.67
CA ALA A 727 20.72 -34.59 47.44
C ALA A 727 22.02 -35.31 47.06
N ASN A 728 22.06 -36.62 47.32
CA ASN A 728 23.11 -37.52 46.81
C ASN A 728 22.86 -37.75 45.31
N VAL A 729 23.81 -37.38 44.47
CA VAL A 729 23.74 -37.53 43.00
C VAL A 729 24.22 -38.89 42.47
N ALA A 730 24.70 -39.77 43.36
CA ALA A 730 25.26 -41.07 42.96
C ALA A 730 24.28 -41.90 42.13
N GLY A 731 24.76 -42.48 41.03
CA GLY A 731 23.97 -43.33 40.11
C GLY A 731 23.04 -42.57 39.16
N SER A 732 23.06 -41.22 39.13
CA SER A 732 22.37 -40.41 38.14
C SER A 732 23.18 -40.25 36.86
N SER A 733 22.49 -40.03 35.76
CA SER A 733 23.13 -39.73 34.48
C SER A 733 22.16 -39.02 33.52
N VAL A 734 22.72 -38.32 32.56
CA VAL A 734 22.01 -37.82 31.37
C VAL A 734 22.73 -38.34 30.11
N THR A 735 21.97 -38.82 29.15
CA THR A 735 22.48 -39.38 27.88
C THR A 735 22.07 -38.49 26.72
N TYR A 736 23.05 -38.17 25.87
CA TYR A 736 22.88 -37.46 24.59
C TYR A 736 23.19 -38.41 23.45
N CYS A 737 22.32 -38.48 22.43
CA CYS A 737 22.52 -39.32 21.25
C CYS A 737 22.80 -38.47 20.00
N PHE A 738 23.79 -38.90 19.20
CA PHE A 738 24.17 -38.23 17.96
C PHE A 738 24.74 -39.22 16.96
N ASP A 739 24.57 -38.92 15.68
CA ASP A 739 25.13 -39.75 14.62
C ASP A 739 26.56 -39.32 14.29
N LEU A 740 27.45 -40.28 13.97
CA LEU A 740 28.80 -40.05 13.48
C LEU A 740 28.99 -40.68 12.09
N PRO A 741 29.68 -39.99 11.14
CA PRO A 741 30.03 -40.56 9.86
C PRO A 741 31.13 -41.62 9.99
N GLU A 742 31.34 -42.41 8.92
CA GLU A 742 32.47 -43.33 8.81
C GLU A 742 33.80 -42.58 8.82
N GLY A 743 34.86 -43.22 9.33
CA GLY A 743 36.22 -42.68 9.36
C GLY A 743 36.55 -41.75 10.52
N VAL A 744 35.68 -41.66 11.52
CA VAL A 744 35.93 -40.93 12.79
C VAL A 744 36.41 -41.93 13.83
N ASP A 745 37.68 -41.84 14.24
CA ASP A 745 38.31 -42.73 15.26
C ASP A 745 38.39 -42.10 16.65
N GLU A 746 38.29 -40.78 16.74
CA GLU A 746 38.33 -40.02 17.99
C GLU A 746 37.46 -38.78 17.88
N VAL A 747 36.79 -38.38 18.94
CA VAL A 747 36.06 -37.11 19.07
C VAL A 747 36.53 -36.32 20.28
N GLU A 748 36.52 -35.01 20.19
CA GLU A 748 36.72 -34.09 21.30
C GLU A 748 35.34 -33.63 21.83
N VAL A 749 35.02 -34.03 23.06
CA VAL A 749 33.77 -33.64 23.70
C VAL A 749 33.99 -32.45 24.63
N ARG A 750 33.33 -31.31 24.34
CA ARG A 750 33.32 -30.13 25.18
C ARG A 750 32.03 -30.09 25.97
N VAL A 751 32.14 -30.10 27.30
CA VAL A 751 31.01 -29.96 28.21
C VAL A 751 31.02 -28.55 28.79
N ILE A 752 29.92 -27.85 28.55
CA ILE A 752 29.73 -26.45 28.99
C ILE A 752 28.74 -26.46 30.15
N THR A 753 29.24 -26.03 31.32
CA THR A 753 28.44 -25.93 32.55
C THR A 753 28.29 -24.46 32.97
N ALA A 754 27.30 -24.17 33.81
CA ALA A 754 27.26 -22.90 34.51
C ALA A 754 28.48 -22.78 35.47
N SER A 755 28.94 -21.56 35.63
CA SER A 755 30.03 -21.23 36.55
C SER A 755 29.53 -21.42 38.02
N THR A 756 30.20 -22.24 38.80
CA THR A 756 29.99 -22.38 40.22
C THR A 756 31.33 -22.69 40.91
N LEU A 757 31.53 -22.18 42.11
CA LEU A 757 32.73 -22.46 42.91
C LEU A 757 32.57 -23.79 43.65
N ALA A 758 33.68 -24.34 44.13
CA ALA A 758 33.72 -25.58 44.86
C ALA A 758 33.18 -25.39 46.28
N PHE A 759 31.86 -25.48 46.45
CA PHE A 759 31.16 -25.21 47.73
C PHE A 759 31.12 -26.39 48.69
N GLN A 760 31.31 -27.61 48.23
CA GLN A 760 31.25 -28.82 49.05
C GLN A 760 32.62 -29.50 49.24
N ARG A 761 33.40 -29.53 48.16
CA ARG A 761 34.76 -30.13 48.13
C ARG A 761 35.75 -29.05 47.72
N LYS A 762 36.78 -28.81 48.56
CA LYS A 762 37.82 -27.80 48.24
C LYS A 762 38.62 -28.16 47.02
N GLU A 763 38.80 -29.40 46.70
CA GLU A 763 39.51 -29.93 45.53
C GLU A 763 38.71 -29.74 44.24
N GLY A 764 37.46 -29.34 44.29
CA GLY A 764 36.59 -29.12 43.15
C GLY A 764 35.49 -30.19 42.99
N HIS A 765 34.43 -29.87 42.30
CA HIS A 765 33.33 -30.75 41.94
C HIS A 765 33.60 -31.50 40.65
N ARG A 766 33.01 -32.69 40.51
CA ARG A 766 33.34 -33.63 39.43
C ARG A 766 32.09 -34.18 38.76
N TYR A 767 32.26 -34.56 37.55
CA TYR A 767 31.38 -35.42 36.77
C TYR A 767 32.19 -36.38 35.92
N THR A 768 31.59 -37.47 35.42
CA THR A 768 32.19 -38.31 34.38
C THR A 768 31.52 -38.06 33.05
N VAL A 769 32.28 -38.27 31.96
CA VAL A 769 31.79 -38.22 30.57
C VAL A 769 32.39 -39.35 29.78
N GLY A 770 31.57 -40.09 29.04
CA GLY A 770 32.01 -41.25 28.25
C GLY A 770 30.92 -41.79 27.36
N LEU A 771 31.28 -42.69 26.47
CA LEU A 771 30.28 -43.39 25.64
C LEU A 771 29.67 -44.56 26.44
N GLU A 772 28.40 -44.84 26.19
CA GLU A 772 27.66 -45.90 26.88
C GLU A 772 28.40 -47.27 26.75
N GLY A 773 28.58 -47.94 27.90
CA GLY A 773 29.30 -49.21 27.95
C GLY A 773 30.81 -49.11 27.83
N LYS A 774 31.39 -47.93 27.84
CA LYS A 774 32.85 -47.68 27.81
C LYS A 774 33.31 -47.05 29.12
N GLU A 775 34.61 -47.07 29.36
CA GLU A 775 35.25 -46.42 30.49
C GLU A 775 35.03 -44.88 30.35
N ALA A 776 34.47 -44.25 31.41
CA ALA A 776 34.19 -42.82 31.43
C ALA A 776 35.35 -42.03 32.00
N VAL A 777 35.61 -40.83 31.49
CA VAL A 777 36.64 -39.93 31.95
C VAL A 777 36.08 -39.07 33.09
N GLU A 778 36.77 -39.05 34.23
CA GLU A 778 36.43 -38.17 35.36
C GLU A 778 36.97 -36.76 35.06
N VAL A 779 36.12 -35.76 35.24
CA VAL A 779 36.42 -34.32 35.01
C VAL A 779 36.16 -33.55 36.28
N ASN A 780 37.23 -32.99 36.86
CA ASN A 780 37.09 -31.94 37.87
C ASN A 780 36.88 -30.61 37.14
N PHE A 781 35.69 -30.02 37.25
CA PHE A 781 35.34 -28.87 36.43
C PHE A 781 35.60 -27.50 37.05
N ASN A 782 35.69 -27.38 38.42
CA ASN A 782 35.84 -26.13 39.12
C ASN A 782 36.92 -26.08 40.21
N GLY A 783 37.82 -27.07 40.29
CA GLY A 783 38.85 -27.13 41.32
C GLY A 783 39.88 -26.01 41.24
N GLU A 784 40.07 -25.46 40.01
CA GLU A 784 40.97 -24.30 39.75
C GLU A 784 40.27 -22.95 40.02
N LEU A 785 38.99 -22.93 40.34
CA LEU A 785 38.26 -21.69 40.65
C LEU A 785 38.36 -21.36 42.14
N ASN A 786 39.57 -20.98 42.56
CA ASN A 786 39.89 -20.68 43.92
C ASN A 786 40.78 -19.41 44.02
N GLU A 787 40.96 -18.89 45.23
CA GLU A 787 41.67 -17.65 45.49
C GLU A 787 43.20 -17.85 45.60
N GLU A 788 43.76 -19.00 45.25
CA GLU A 788 45.21 -19.23 45.22
C GLU A 788 45.85 -18.29 44.21
N PRO A 789 47.05 -17.72 44.51
CA PRO A 789 47.70 -16.71 43.70
C PRO A 789 47.89 -17.10 42.19
N GLU A 790 48.15 -18.37 41.94
CA GLU A 790 48.27 -18.92 40.58
C GLU A 790 46.93 -18.98 39.81
N ASN A 791 45.81 -19.05 40.53
CA ASN A 791 44.48 -19.30 39.94
C ASN A 791 43.63 -18.01 39.86
N VAL A 792 43.63 -17.17 40.91
CA VAL A 792 42.63 -16.10 41.10
C VAL A 792 42.50 -15.17 39.92
N TYR A 793 43.59 -14.66 39.37
CA TYR A 793 43.55 -13.70 38.22
C TYR A 793 43.66 -14.37 36.88
N ARG A 794 44.21 -15.56 36.78
CA ARG A 794 44.45 -16.23 35.48
C ARG A 794 43.36 -17.19 35.07
N ILE A 795 42.65 -17.78 36.01
CA ILE A 795 41.64 -18.82 35.79
C ILE A 795 40.32 -18.42 36.40
N MET A 796 40.26 -18.14 37.73
CA MET A 796 39.03 -17.93 38.47
C MET A 796 38.26 -16.70 37.92
N TYR A 797 38.83 -15.50 37.99
CA TYR A 797 38.12 -14.30 37.59
C TYR A 797 37.70 -14.30 36.08
N PRO A 798 38.58 -14.67 35.16
CA PRO A 798 38.15 -14.80 33.76
C PRO A 798 37.02 -15.81 33.53
N THR A 799 37.04 -16.94 34.25
CA THR A 799 36.02 -17.97 34.12
C THR A 799 34.69 -17.53 34.71
N VAL A 800 34.68 -17.03 35.95
CA VAL A 800 33.43 -16.57 36.61
C VAL A 800 32.81 -15.34 35.89
N ALA A 801 33.66 -14.46 35.30
CA ALA A 801 33.20 -13.34 34.50
C ALA A 801 32.53 -13.80 33.20
N ARG A 802 32.95 -14.91 32.61
CA ARG A 802 32.30 -15.56 31.44
C ARG A 802 31.02 -16.30 31.83
N ARG A 803 30.79 -16.59 33.12
CA ARG A 803 29.63 -17.30 33.69
C ARG A 803 29.46 -18.75 33.20
N VAL A 804 30.45 -19.32 32.57
CA VAL A 804 30.48 -20.73 32.12
C VAL A 804 31.87 -21.31 32.35
N ILE A 805 31.86 -22.64 32.59
CA ILE A 805 33.08 -23.47 32.64
C ILE A 805 33.01 -24.40 31.44
N GLU A 806 34.07 -24.41 30.65
CA GLU A 806 34.26 -25.34 29.53
C GLU A 806 35.36 -26.33 29.87
N LYS A 807 35.04 -27.61 29.81
CA LYS A 807 36.02 -28.70 29.97
C LYS A 807 35.92 -29.66 28.78
N THR A 808 37.05 -30.13 28.33
CA THR A 808 37.19 -30.93 27.12
C THR A 808 37.81 -32.26 27.44
N VAL A 809 37.24 -33.33 26.86
CA VAL A 809 37.76 -34.68 26.92
C VAL A 809 37.84 -35.30 25.53
N LYS A 810 38.76 -36.25 25.32
CA LYS A 810 38.89 -37.03 24.08
C LYS A 810 38.30 -38.41 24.28
N LEU A 811 37.44 -38.86 23.38
CA LEU A 811 36.85 -40.20 23.43
C LEU A 811 37.14 -40.96 22.13
N LYS A 812 37.56 -42.23 22.26
CA LYS A 812 37.80 -43.12 21.09
C LYS A 812 36.48 -43.65 20.58
N ILE A 813 36.32 -43.67 19.26
CA ILE A 813 35.18 -44.19 18.54
C ILE A 813 35.56 -45.53 17.90
N GLU A 814 34.80 -46.58 18.13
CA GLU A 814 35.06 -47.90 17.55
C GLU A 814 34.30 -48.17 16.26
N LYS A 815 33.15 -47.50 16.06
CA LYS A 815 32.33 -47.64 14.84
C LYS A 815 31.51 -46.40 14.61
N ALA A 816 31.20 -46.16 13.36
CA ALA A 816 30.28 -45.11 12.91
C ALA A 816 28.81 -45.38 13.34
N GLY A 817 27.94 -44.46 13.11
CA GLY A 817 26.51 -44.49 13.42
C GLY A 817 26.17 -43.81 14.73
N THR A 818 24.98 -44.09 15.27
CA THR A 818 24.48 -43.43 16.48
C THR A 818 25.31 -43.76 17.70
N GLN A 819 25.81 -42.76 18.38
CA GLN A 819 26.56 -42.84 19.65
C GLN A 819 25.69 -42.34 20.80
N SER A 820 25.89 -42.92 21.99
CA SER A 820 25.27 -42.50 23.25
C SER A 820 26.36 -41.93 24.17
N LEU A 821 26.36 -40.62 24.38
CA LEU A 821 27.25 -39.92 25.29
C LEU A 821 26.57 -39.82 26.68
N VAL A 822 27.21 -40.35 27.70
CA VAL A 822 26.68 -40.37 29.08
C VAL A 822 27.48 -39.40 29.94
N ILE A 823 26.78 -38.44 30.58
CA ILE A 823 27.36 -37.54 31.59
C ILE A 823 26.74 -37.89 32.95
N SER A 824 27.59 -38.19 33.93
CA SER A 824 27.15 -38.56 35.28
C SER A 824 27.80 -37.65 36.34
N PRO A 825 27.05 -36.77 37.00
CA PRO A 825 27.53 -36.01 38.13
C PRO A 825 28.05 -36.93 39.28
N LEU A 826 29.22 -36.63 39.80
CA LEU A 826 29.79 -37.28 40.98
C LEU A 826 29.60 -36.44 42.24
N ASP A 827 29.50 -35.12 42.02
CA ASP A 827 29.28 -34.13 43.07
C ASP A 827 28.08 -33.20 42.68
N PRO A 828 27.36 -32.63 43.65
CA PRO A 828 26.22 -31.74 43.34
C PRO A 828 26.67 -30.43 42.71
N GLY A 829 25.73 -29.67 42.09
CA GLY A 829 26.00 -28.36 41.54
C GLY A 829 26.51 -28.34 40.10
N VAL A 830 26.48 -29.49 39.41
CA VAL A 830 26.74 -29.57 37.95
C VAL A 830 25.49 -29.11 37.23
N VAL A 831 25.56 -27.93 36.61
CA VAL A 831 24.48 -27.36 35.77
C VAL A 831 24.93 -27.40 34.32
N LEU A 832 24.44 -28.35 33.56
CA LEU A 832 24.78 -28.49 32.14
C LEU A 832 24.04 -27.43 31.32
N GLN A 833 24.73 -26.81 30.36
CA GLN A 833 24.16 -25.84 29.43
C GLN A 833 24.22 -26.31 27.97
N LYS A 834 25.39 -26.86 27.57
CA LYS A 834 25.62 -27.25 26.18
C LYS A 834 26.70 -28.31 26.08
N ILE A 835 26.60 -29.18 25.09
CA ILE A 835 27.59 -30.18 24.75
C ILE A 835 28.00 -30.00 23.28
N VAL A 836 29.30 -30.01 22.99
CA VAL A 836 29.83 -30.02 21.64
C VAL A 836 30.68 -31.25 21.43
N VAL A 837 30.40 -31.99 20.38
CA VAL A 837 31.20 -33.15 19.95
C VAL A 837 31.90 -32.78 18.64
N ASP A 838 33.21 -32.57 18.71
CA ASP A 838 34.04 -32.13 17.60
C ASP A 838 34.87 -33.29 17.03
N PHE A 839 34.78 -33.50 15.74
CA PHE A 839 35.58 -34.46 14.99
C PHE A 839 36.33 -33.80 13.82
N GLY A 840 36.73 -32.53 13.99
CA GLY A 840 37.63 -31.79 13.10
C GLY A 840 36.99 -30.61 12.40
N GLY A 841 35.77 -30.20 12.76
CA GLY A 841 35.11 -29.07 12.10
C GLY A 841 34.66 -27.93 12.99
N TYR A 842 34.69 -28.12 14.31
CA TYR A 842 34.23 -27.07 15.24
C TYR A 842 35.17 -25.87 15.28
N GLN A 843 34.61 -24.70 15.07
CA GLN A 843 35.31 -23.43 15.29
C GLN A 843 34.82 -22.82 16.61
N PRO A 844 35.70 -22.56 17.58
CA PRO A 844 35.34 -21.96 18.86
C PRO A 844 34.53 -20.66 18.67
N SER A 845 33.38 -20.60 19.32
CA SER A 845 32.50 -19.42 19.28
C SER A 845 31.96 -19.09 20.67
N TYR A 846 31.52 -17.85 20.90
CA TYR A 846 31.03 -17.41 22.21
C TYR A 846 29.72 -18.13 22.65
N LEU A 847 28.92 -18.58 21.68
CA LEU A 847 27.67 -19.35 21.90
C LEU A 847 27.86 -20.86 21.76
N PHE A 848 29.09 -21.34 21.51
CA PHE A 848 29.45 -22.75 21.34
C PHE A 848 28.75 -23.44 20.12
N GLY A 849 28.46 -22.68 19.08
CA GLY A 849 27.75 -23.13 17.88
C GLY A 849 26.22 -23.10 18.01
N LYS A 850 25.55 -23.06 16.86
CA LYS A 850 24.10 -23.29 16.76
C LYS A 850 23.83 -24.78 17.04
N GLU A 851 22.76 -25.09 17.75
CA GLU A 851 22.32 -26.47 17.95
C GLU A 851 22.16 -27.21 16.61
N SER A 852 22.66 -28.43 16.56
CA SER A 852 22.58 -29.27 15.37
C SER A 852 21.16 -29.77 15.13
N ASP A 853 20.83 -30.06 13.89
CA ASP A 853 19.55 -30.66 13.54
C ASP A 853 19.38 -32.01 14.27
N CYS A 854 18.19 -32.27 14.75
CA CYS A 854 17.88 -33.50 15.51
C CYS A 854 16.56 -34.10 15.01
N LYS A 855 16.41 -35.40 15.32
CA LYS A 855 15.14 -36.13 15.25
C LYS A 855 14.77 -36.61 16.67
N ARG A 856 13.49 -36.81 16.90
CA ARG A 856 12.97 -37.31 18.17
C ARG A 856 12.15 -38.57 18.01
#